data_29111885680dc41c395f73422a1faa07
#
_entry.id   29111885680dc41c395f73422a1faa07
#
_cell.length_a   1.000
_cell.length_b   1.000
_cell.length_c   1.000
_cell.angle_alpha   90.00
_cell.angle_beta   90.00
_cell.angle_gamma   90.00
#
_symmetry.space_group_name_H-M   'P 1'
#
loop_
_entity.id
_entity.type
_entity.pdbx_description
1 polymer ?
#
loop_
_entity_poly.entity_id
_entity_poly.type
_entity_poly.pdbx_seq_one_letter_code
_entity_poly.pdbx_strand_id
1 'polypeptide(L)'
;MKLEEPITRIKGIGPRRAEALGKLGLFSLRDLLYFAPRDYQDFSSAVPVPEAAHGALCALHVTLVSEPKHARIHRGMEITTVRACEAGADAENKAAQVSLVWYNQPYRARSLSAGQEWYACGRMDRSRGVKLINPALYAELPGIVPVYPLVQGLSQKVMRDAAAAALKAAEGQIEETLPDALRAQYGLLPLADALAALHVPPDLQRLSAAKDRLAFEDMLLFSLMLSMLRRERLAQQGAVFCMEGVLERFLKLLPFAPTGAQLRAMEEISREMSSGRQMNRLLQGDVGSGKTAVALFVMYAAVENGFQAVLMAPTEILAQQHFAAVQSMFGEKACLLRGGMKKKEHDAACEAIRTGNALAIVGTHALLSEGVLFRNPGVVIADEQHRFGVRQRAAIGAKGENPHTLIMSATPIPRTLSLILYGDLDVSVLDELPPGRKPVTTRYVPKAKRKAMYGFVEEQVRAGRQAYVVCPLVEQSEALEGVMSANELYEELEKTLHVRIGLLHGKMAAAKKEAVAQAFRAGEIDVLVSTTVIEVGVDVKNATVMVIENADRFGLAQLHQLRGRVGRGSTESFCFLLSEADSETARERLMTLTQTNDGFAIAEKDLFMRGPGEFLGQRQHGMNELAAAKLAGNMAALNDARAAADALLAQDMPGAAPLFARVRALLEARGGIAPN
;
A
#
# COMPACT_ATOMS: atom_id res chain seq x y z
N MET A 1 -19.37 14.94 -29.22
CA MET A 1 -19.69 13.55 -28.75
C MET A 1 -19.89 13.61 -27.25
N LYS A 2 -20.90 12.89 -26.71
CA LYS A 2 -21.04 12.76 -25.25
C LYS A 2 -19.89 11.93 -24.68
N LEU A 3 -19.50 12.20 -23.45
CA LEU A 3 -18.34 11.55 -22.82
C LEU A 3 -18.52 10.03 -22.63
N GLU A 4 -19.73 9.56 -22.49
CA GLU A 4 -20.08 8.14 -22.30
C GLU A 4 -20.18 7.36 -23.63
N GLU A 5 -20.03 8.04 -24.77
CA GLU A 5 -20.09 7.35 -26.07
C GLU A 5 -18.90 6.40 -26.27
N PRO A 6 -19.13 5.25 -26.95
CA PRO A 6 -18.09 4.25 -27.17
C PRO A 6 -16.90 4.82 -27.94
N ILE A 7 -15.70 4.42 -27.56
CA ILE A 7 -14.43 4.85 -28.15
C ILE A 7 -14.33 4.53 -29.65
N THR A 8 -15.10 3.56 -30.14
CA THR A 8 -15.15 3.18 -31.56
C THR A 8 -15.70 4.28 -32.48
N ARG A 9 -16.40 5.29 -31.91
CA ARG A 9 -16.88 6.46 -32.67
C ARG A 9 -15.81 7.50 -32.95
N ILE A 10 -14.65 7.40 -32.30
CA ILE A 10 -13.53 8.32 -32.51
C ILE A 10 -12.88 7.99 -33.87
N LYS A 11 -12.68 9.02 -34.70
CA LYS A 11 -12.03 8.88 -35.99
C LYS A 11 -10.63 8.25 -35.83
N GLY A 12 -10.37 7.15 -36.54
CA GLY A 12 -9.11 6.44 -36.50
C GLY A 12 -9.06 5.26 -35.51
N ILE A 13 -10.10 5.01 -34.72
CA ILE A 13 -10.21 3.85 -33.85
C ILE A 13 -11.15 2.82 -34.47
N GLY A 14 -10.57 1.87 -35.23
CA GLY A 14 -11.31 0.71 -35.74
C GLY A 14 -11.41 -0.43 -34.70
N PRO A 15 -12.17 -1.51 -35.01
CA PRO A 15 -12.45 -2.60 -34.06
C PRO A 15 -11.22 -3.20 -33.38
N ARG A 16 -10.14 -3.46 -34.16
CA ARG A 16 -8.87 -4.02 -33.61
C ARG A 16 -8.19 -3.09 -32.61
N ARG A 17 -8.23 -1.77 -32.85
CA ARG A 17 -7.66 -0.79 -31.92
C ARG A 17 -8.54 -0.63 -30.69
N ALA A 18 -9.86 -0.66 -30.85
CA ALA A 18 -10.81 -0.62 -29.75
C ALA A 18 -10.65 -1.84 -28.82
N GLU A 19 -10.44 -3.04 -29.37
CA GLU A 19 -10.15 -4.23 -28.59
C GLU A 19 -8.84 -4.08 -27.78
N ALA A 20 -7.79 -3.55 -28.40
CA ALA A 20 -6.51 -3.30 -27.72
C ALA A 20 -6.63 -2.23 -26.64
N LEU A 21 -7.40 -1.15 -26.87
CA LEU A 21 -7.73 -0.12 -25.88
C LEU A 21 -8.58 -0.69 -24.72
N GLY A 22 -9.49 -1.61 -25.02
CA GLY A 22 -10.30 -2.33 -24.02
C GLY A 22 -9.44 -3.14 -23.03
N LYS A 23 -8.26 -3.66 -23.46
CA LYS A 23 -7.29 -4.31 -22.55
C LYS A 23 -6.67 -3.34 -21.54
N LEU A 24 -6.69 -2.04 -21.82
CA LEU A 24 -6.32 -0.97 -20.90
C LEU A 24 -7.52 -0.44 -20.08
N GLY A 25 -8.71 -1.01 -20.26
CA GLY A 25 -9.93 -0.56 -19.60
C GLY A 25 -10.57 0.67 -20.25
N LEU A 26 -10.22 1.01 -21.49
CA LEU A 26 -10.70 2.19 -22.21
C LEU A 26 -11.82 1.78 -23.16
N PHE A 27 -13.06 2.10 -22.79
CA PHE A 27 -14.27 1.74 -23.55
C PHE A 27 -15.04 2.96 -24.06
N SER A 28 -14.94 4.10 -23.36
CA SER A 28 -15.64 5.34 -23.67
C SER A 28 -14.68 6.50 -23.96
N LEU A 29 -15.26 7.59 -24.49
CA LEU A 29 -14.53 8.85 -24.70
C LEU A 29 -14.00 9.40 -23.35
N ARG A 30 -14.79 9.28 -22.27
CA ARG A 30 -14.41 9.65 -20.93
C ARG A 30 -13.16 8.88 -20.47
N ASP A 31 -13.16 7.54 -20.63
CA ASP A 31 -12.04 6.72 -20.17
C ASP A 31 -10.73 7.16 -20.83
N LEU A 32 -10.76 7.48 -22.12
CA LEU A 32 -9.58 7.93 -22.85
C LEU A 32 -9.11 9.32 -22.39
N LEU A 33 -10.03 10.27 -22.15
CA LEU A 33 -9.69 11.62 -21.69
C LEU A 33 -9.12 11.65 -20.27
N TYR A 34 -9.55 10.73 -19.41
CA TYR A 34 -9.02 10.60 -18.04
C TYR A 34 -7.84 9.63 -17.94
N PHE A 35 -7.44 8.99 -19.05
CA PHE A 35 -6.30 8.08 -19.08
C PHE A 35 -4.98 8.86 -19.11
N ALA A 36 -4.40 9.05 -17.95
CA ALA A 36 -3.18 9.83 -17.80
C ALA A 36 -1.97 9.17 -18.48
N PRO A 37 -1.13 9.92 -19.21
CA PRO A 37 0.20 9.46 -19.60
C PRO A 37 1.03 9.08 -18.36
N ARG A 38 1.81 8.00 -18.47
CA ARG A 38 2.70 7.57 -17.38
C ARG A 38 3.93 8.46 -17.21
N ASP A 39 4.35 9.14 -18.31
CA ASP A 39 5.55 9.96 -18.34
C ASP A 39 5.44 11.02 -19.44
N TYR A 40 6.34 12.00 -19.45
CA TYR A 40 6.44 13.04 -20.46
C TYR A 40 7.88 13.25 -20.88
N GLN A 41 8.09 13.46 -22.16
CA GLN A 41 9.37 13.76 -22.76
C GLN A 41 9.39 15.22 -23.22
N ASP A 42 10.29 16.02 -22.65
CA ASP A 42 10.41 17.44 -23.01
C ASP A 42 11.39 17.62 -24.19
N PHE A 43 10.84 18.05 -25.31
CA PHE A 43 11.55 18.41 -26.52
C PHE A 43 11.23 19.85 -26.94
N SER A 44 10.96 20.72 -25.97
CA SER A 44 10.61 22.13 -26.24
C SER A 44 11.76 22.94 -26.82
N SER A 45 13.00 22.48 -26.69
CA SER A 45 14.19 23.11 -27.27
C SER A 45 15.11 22.09 -27.93
N ALA A 46 15.72 22.46 -29.03
CA ALA A 46 16.80 21.68 -29.64
C ALA A 46 18.13 22.01 -28.94
N VAL A 47 18.94 20.97 -28.72
CA VAL A 47 20.27 21.09 -28.11
C VAL A 47 21.32 20.89 -29.20
N PRO A 48 22.43 21.66 -29.23
CA PRO A 48 23.54 21.40 -30.14
C PRO A 48 24.13 19.99 -29.92
N VAL A 49 24.55 19.35 -31.01
CA VAL A 49 25.12 17.98 -30.93
C VAL A 49 26.27 17.88 -29.93
N PRO A 50 27.23 18.83 -29.83
CA PRO A 50 28.30 18.76 -28.84
C PRO A 50 27.84 18.81 -27.38
N GLU A 51 26.74 19.52 -27.09
CA GLU A 51 26.22 19.74 -25.72
C GLU A 51 25.35 18.59 -25.24
N ALA A 52 24.84 17.75 -26.14
CA ALA A 52 23.97 16.65 -25.77
C ALA A 52 24.73 15.58 -24.96
N ALA A 53 24.45 15.44 -23.66
CA ALA A 53 25.12 14.52 -22.76
C ALA A 53 24.81 13.04 -23.07
N HIS A 54 25.74 12.13 -22.72
CA HIS A 54 25.51 10.68 -22.82
C HIS A 54 24.33 10.25 -21.94
N GLY A 55 23.43 9.44 -22.51
CA GLY A 55 22.22 8.98 -21.82
C GLY A 55 21.07 9.97 -21.78
N ALA A 56 21.30 11.25 -22.12
CA ALA A 56 20.26 12.27 -22.11
C ALA A 56 19.23 12.04 -23.23
N LEU A 57 17.98 12.36 -22.91
CA LEU A 57 16.91 12.48 -23.88
C LEU A 57 16.91 13.90 -24.41
N CYS A 58 17.07 14.09 -25.74
CA CYS A 58 17.20 15.40 -26.35
C CYS A 58 16.57 15.48 -27.74
N ALA A 59 16.27 16.69 -28.18
CA ALA A 59 15.95 17.01 -29.56
C ALA A 59 17.18 17.64 -30.22
N LEU A 60 17.55 17.15 -31.40
CA LEU A 60 18.60 17.70 -32.24
C LEU A 60 17.98 18.23 -33.54
N HIS A 61 18.34 19.43 -33.96
CA HIS A 61 17.97 19.95 -35.28
C HIS A 61 19.05 19.53 -36.27
N VAL A 62 18.73 18.63 -37.21
CA VAL A 62 19.73 17.99 -38.05
C VAL A 62 19.32 17.92 -39.51
N THR A 63 20.30 18.02 -40.39
CA THR A 63 20.19 17.74 -41.83
C THR A 63 20.82 16.36 -42.11
N LEU A 64 20.13 15.51 -42.86
CA LEU A 64 20.64 14.19 -43.24
C LEU A 64 21.72 14.34 -44.31
N VAL A 65 22.94 13.87 -44.02
CA VAL A 65 24.10 14.00 -44.94
C VAL A 65 24.43 12.74 -45.67
N SER A 66 23.73 11.63 -45.42
CA SER A 66 23.91 10.39 -46.15
C SER A 66 22.59 9.67 -46.43
N GLU A 67 22.56 8.88 -47.48
CA GLU A 67 21.47 7.92 -47.66
C GLU A 67 21.42 6.90 -46.53
N PRO A 68 20.22 6.37 -46.20
CA PRO A 68 20.06 5.34 -45.18
C PRO A 68 20.81 4.06 -45.53
N LYS A 69 21.58 3.54 -44.57
CA LYS A 69 22.22 2.23 -44.67
C LYS A 69 21.45 1.24 -43.80
N HIS A 70 21.00 0.15 -44.43
CA HIS A 70 20.31 -0.94 -43.74
C HIS A 70 21.21 -2.17 -43.67
N ALA A 71 21.31 -2.79 -42.50
CA ALA A 71 22.10 -3.98 -42.27
C ALA A 71 21.38 -4.96 -41.37
N ARG A 72 21.52 -6.27 -41.63
CA ARG A 72 21.14 -7.35 -40.70
C ARG A 72 22.33 -7.76 -39.87
N ILE A 73 22.15 -7.85 -38.58
CA ILE A 73 23.17 -8.28 -37.61
C ILE A 73 22.78 -9.65 -37.03
N HIS A 74 23.62 -10.20 -36.16
CA HIS A 74 23.42 -11.50 -35.51
C HIS A 74 22.03 -11.60 -34.82
N ARG A 75 21.41 -12.79 -34.91
CA ARG A 75 20.10 -13.14 -34.34
C ARG A 75 18.90 -12.43 -34.96
N GLY A 76 18.97 -12.01 -36.22
CA GLY A 76 17.81 -11.43 -36.92
C GLY A 76 17.52 -9.96 -36.56
N MET A 77 18.39 -9.28 -35.81
CA MET A 77 18.28 -7.85 -35.52
C MET A 77 18.61 -7.03 -36.77
N GLU A 78 17.76 -6.09 -37.13
CA GLU A 78 17.93 -5.17 -38.23
C GLU A 78 18.29 -3.77 -37.72
N ILE A 79 19.30 -3.14 -38.36
CA ILE A 79 19.71 -1.78 -38.02
C ILE A 79 19.62 -0.90 -39.25
N THR A 80 18.98 0.25 -39.12
CA THR A 80 19.02 1.34 -40.09
C THR A 80 19.82 2.49 -39.52
N THR A 81 20.81 2.97 -40.24
CA THR A 81 21.69 4.08 -39.81
C THR A 81 21.74 5.16 -40.89
N VAL A 82 21.63 6.42 -40.48
CA VAL A 82 21.78 7.59 -41.32
C VAL A 82 22.76 8.55 -40.63
N ARG A 83 23.72 9.07 -41.37
CA ARG A 83 24.56 10.16 -40.86
C ARG A 83 23.83 11.49 -41.04
N ALA A 84 23.88 12.31 -40.03
CA ALA A 84 23.28 13.63 -39.99
C ALA A 84 24.30 14.63 -39.43
N CYS A 85 24.15 15.88 -39.79
CA CYS A 85 24.89 17.00 -39.23
C CYS A 85 23.91 17.99 -38.63
N GLU A 86 24.32 18.72 -37.61
CA GLU A 86 23.54 19.84 -37.06
C GLU A 86 23.12 20.80 -38.18
N ALA A 87 21.85 21.20 -38.22
CA ALA A 87 21.31 22.05 -39.29
C ALA A 87 22.04 23.40 -39.32
N GLY A 88 22.47 23.82 -40.51
CA GLY A 88 23.25 25.02 -40.72
C GLY A 88 24.76 24.89 -40.41
N ALA A 89 25.23 23.75 -39.88
CA ALA A 89 26.65 23.50 -39.71
C ALA A 89 27.27 22.89 -40.98
N ASP A 90 28.58 23.11 -41.17
CA ASP A 90 29.33 22.47 -42.28
C ASP A 90 29.29 20.96 -42.10
N ALA A 91 28.96 20.23 -43.18
CA ALA A 91 28.91 18.79 -43.24
C ALA A 91 30.26 18.10 -42.90
N GLU A 92 31.38 18.79 -43.06
CA GLU A 92 32.71 18.31 -42.68
C GLU A 92 33.04 18.49 -41.19
N ASN A 93 32.27 19.29 -40.46
CA ASN A 93 32.46 19.53 -39.02
C ASN A 93 32.12 18.27 -38.21
N LYS A 94 33.14 17.51 -37.85
CA LYS A 94 33.00 16.24 -37.07
C LYS A 94 32.33 16.45 -35.70
N ALA A 95 32.46 17.62 -35.09
CA ALA A 95 31.83 17.89 -33.79
C ALA A 95 30.30 18.02 -33.88
N ALA A 96 29.80 18.48 -35.03
CA ALA A 96 28.37 18.61 -35.32
C ALA A 96 27.73 17.37 -35.94
N GLN A 97 28.49 16.31 -36.16
CA GLN A 97 27.98 15.08 -36.76
C GLN A 97 27.38 14.11 -35.72
N VAL A 98 26.27 13.46 -36.09
CA VAL A 98 25.58 12.44 -35.30
C VAL A 98 25.09 11.32 -36.21
N SER A 99 25.12 10.08 -35.71
CA SER A 99 24.51 8.93 -36.40
C SER A 99 23.13 8.66 -35.82
N LEU A 100 22.09 8.75 -36.62
CA LEU A 100 20.74 8.35 -36.26
C LEU A 100 20.62 6.83 -36.45
N VAL A 101 20.28 6.09 -35.38
CA VAL A 101 20.30 4.63 -35.39
C VAL A 101 18.94 4.09 -34.96
N TRP A 102 18.30 3.28 -35.83
CA TRP A 102 17.05 2.60 -35.54
C TRP A 102 17.24 1.08 -35.51
N TYR A 103 16.77 0.46 -34.47
CA TYR A 103 16.74 -1.00 -34.33
C TYR A 103 15.37 -1.53 -34.74
N ASN A 104 15.36 -2.61 -35.57
CA ASN A 104 14.15 -3.30 -36.03
C ASN A 104 13.13 -2.39 -36.76
N GLN A 105 13.61 -1.36 -37.48
CA GLN A 105 12.77 -0.42 -38.23
C GLN A 105 13.26 -0.29 -39.69
N PRO A 106 13.21 -1.37 -40.50
CA PRO A 106 13.74 -1.35 -41.89
C PRO A 106 13.00 -0.35 -42.80
N TYR A 107 11.74 -0.04 -42.49
CA TYR A 107 10.97 0.91 -43.29
C TYR A 107 11.56 2.33 -43.30
N ARG A 108 12.36 2.69 -42.31
CA ARG A 108 13.06 3.99 -42.24
C ARG A 108 14.01 4.19 -43.42
N ALA A 109 14.64 3.12 -43.88
CA ALA A 109 15.52 3.16 -45.05
C ALA A 109 14.82 3.60 -46.34
N ARG A 110 13.50 3.42 -46.43
CA ARG A 110 12.71 3.79 -47.63
C ARG A 110 12.07 5.19 -47.50
N SER A 111 12.02 5.76 -46.30
CA SER A 111 11.31 7.02 -46.03
C SER A 111 12.23 8.22 -45.84
N LEU A 112 13.53 8.01 -45.82
CA LEU A 112 14.52 9.05 -45.57
C LEU A 112 15.45 9.20 -46.77
N SER A 113 15.90 10.44 -47.02
CA SER A 113 16.86 10.79 -48.09
C SER A 113 17.83 11.87 -47.60
N ALA A 114 19.02 11.89 -48.18
CA ALA A 114 19.98 12.92 -47.92
C ALA A 114 19.41 14.30 -48.29
N GLY A 115 19.80 15.36 -47.52
CA GLY A 115 19.31 16.72 -47.65
C GLY A 115 18.02 17.03 -46.92
N GLN A 116 17.34 16.04 -46.36
CA GLN A 116 16.15 16.28 -45.51
C GLN A 116 16.55 16.85 -44.15
N GLU A 117 15.75 17.78 -43.64
CA GLU A 117 15.93 18.46 -42.34
C GLU A 117 14.87 18.03 -41.34
N TRP A 118 15.29 17.66 -40.13
CA TRP A 118 14.42 17.08 -39.11
C TRP A 118 14.82 17.49 -37.70
N TYR A 119 13.84 17.62 -36.82
CA TYR A 119 14.06 17.56 -35.38
C TYR A 119 14.08 16.07 -34.96
N ALA A 120 15.27 15.55 -34.68
CA ALA A 120 15.48 14.19 -34.24
C ALA A 120 15.44 14.12 -32.72
N CYS A 121 14.41 13.47 -32.17
CA CYS A 121 14.16 13.36 -30.74
C CYS A 121 14.44 11.94 -30.24
N GLY A 122 15.43 11.76 -29.37
CA GLY A 122 15.86 10.44 -28.94
C GLY A 122 16.87 10.48 -27.79
N ARG A 123 17.39 9.30 -27.44
CA ARG A 123 18.42 9.17 -26.39
C ARG A 123 19.81 9.21 -27.01
N MET A 124 20.66 10.11 -26.49
CA MET A 124 22.05 10.27 -26.91
C MET A 124 22.92 9.12 -26.38
N ASP A 125 23.66 8.46 -27.27
CA ASP A 125 24.70 7.49 -26.92
C ASP A 125 26.07 7.96 -27.42
N ARG A 126 27.02 8.14 -26.49
CA ARG A 126 28.41 8.54 -26.77
C ARG A 126 29.42 7.44 -26.45
N SER A 127 28.95 6.23 -26.10
CA SER A 127 29.85 5.14 -25.68
C SER A 127 30.76 4.63 -26.81
N ARG A 128 30.25 4.57 -28.03
CA ARG A 128 30.99 4.13 -29.25
C ARG A 128 30.70 5.06 -30.42
N GLY A 129 31.07 6.35 -30.25
CA GLY A 129 30.76 7.40 -31.22
C GLY A 129 29.46 8.15 -30.88
N VAL A 130 29.20 9.25 -31.60
CA VAL A 130 28.01 10.10 -31.35
C VAL A 130 26.81 9.52 -32.08
N LYS A 131 25.85 8.98 -31.33
CA LYS A 131 24.64 8.32 -31.87
C LYS A 131 23.39 8.79 -31.16
N LEU A 132 22.30 8.92 -31.90
CA LEU A 132 20.97 9.10 -31.35
C LEU A 132 20.16 7.82 -31.59
N ILE A 133 19.70 7.19 -30.52
CA ILE A 133 19.10 5.84 -30.56
C ILE A 133 17.59 5.93 -30.73
N ASN A 134 17.07 5.21 -31.74
CA ASN A 134 15.65 5.12 -32.10
C ASN A 134 14.95 6.50 -32.13
N PRO A 135 15.52 7.53 -32.77
CA PRO A 135 14.92 8.85 -32.74
C PRO A 135 13.55 8.87 -33.44
N ALA A 136 12.61 9.60 -32.83
CA ALA A 136 11.43 10.08 -33.54
C ALA A 136 11.81 11.33 -34.34
N LEU A 137 11.33 11.42 -35.58
CA LEU A 137 11.59 12.56 -36.46
C LEU A 137 10.33 13.41 -36.57
N TYR A 138 10.51 14.72 -36.42
CA TYR A 138 9.44 15.72 -36.49
C TYR A 138 9.88 16.85 -37.43
N ALA A 139 8.91 17.42 -38.18
CA ALA A 139 9.17 18.59 -39.04
C ALA A 139 9.37 19.87 -38.22
N GLU A 140 8.73 19.92 -37.05
CA GLU A 140 8.82 21.01 -36.08
C GLU A 140 9.11 20.45 -34.69
N LEU A 141 9.60 21.26 -33.76
CA LEU A 141 9.79 20.85 -32.37
C LEU A 141 8.45 20.37 -31.77
N PRO A 142 8.38 19.12 -31.30
CA PRO A 142 7.12 18.56 -30.82
C PRO A 142 6.70 19.10 -29.43
N GLY A 143 7.57 19.88 -28.76
CA GLY A 143 7.32 20.34 -27.41
C GLY A 143 7.34 19.20 -26.39
N ILE A 144 6.41 19.20 -25.44
CA ILE A 144 6.29 18.16 -24.42
C ILE A 144 5.43 17.01 -24.95
N VAL A 145 6.03 15.83 -25.09
CA VAL A 145 5.39 14.67 -25.70
C VAL A 145 4.97 13.66 -24.65
N PRO A 146 3.65 13.34 -24.52
CA PRO A 146 3.17 12.36 -23.56
C PRO A 146 3.57 10.94 -23.94
N VAL A 147 3.87 10.11 -22.91
CA VAL A 147 4.22 8.69 -23.02
C VAL A 147 3.15 7.87 -22.30
N TYR A 148 2.39 7.07 -23.05
CA TYR A 148 1.30 6.26 -22.50
C TYR A 148 1.77 4.84 -22.15
N PRO A 149 1.12 4.17 -21.19
CA PRO A 149 1.18 2.72 -21.05
C PRO A 149 0.71 2.05 -22.35
N LEU A 150 1.40 0.98 -22.78
CA LEU A 150 1.07 0.27 -24.02
C LEU A 150 0.76 -1.19 -23.75
N VAL A 151 -0.11 -1.75 -24.57
CA VAL A 151 -0.36 -3.19 -24.72
C VAL A 151 -0.06 -3.62 -26.15
N GLN A 152 0.06 -4.90 -26.36
CA GLN A 152 0.30 -5.45 -27.71
C GLN A 152 -0.78 -4.97 -28.70
N GLY A 153 -0.34 -4.41 -29.81
CA GLY A 153 -1.22 -3.86 -30.87
C GLY A 153 -1.41 -2.34 -30.81
N LEU A 154 -0.89 -1.64 -29.78
CA LEU A 154 -0.88 -0.19 -29.69
C LEU A 154 0.54 0.38 -29.81
N SER A 155 0.66 1.58 -30.35
CA SER A 155 1.90 2.36 -30.38
C SER A 155 1.69 3.73 -29.75
N GLN A 156 2.78 4.39 -29.32
CA GLN A 156 2.72 5.75 -28.75
C GLN A 156 2.02 6.73 -29.69
N LYS A 157 2.28 6.63 -31.00
CA LYS A 157 1.62 7.48 -32.00
C LYS A 157 0.11 7.27 -32.01
N VAL A 158 -0.34 6.01 -32.00
CA VAL A 158 -1.79 5.68 -31.99
C VAL A 158 -2.46 6.22 -30.74
N MET A 159 -1.82 6.12 -29.57
CA MET A 159 -2.37 6.66 -28.32
C MET A 159 -2.48 8.17 -28.35
N ARG A 160 -1.44 8.86 -28.79
CA ARG A 160 -1.44 10.33 -28.92
C ARG A 160 -2.48 10.82 -29.94
N ASP A 161 -2.55 10.20 -31.10
CA ASP A 161 -3.54 10.54 -32.13
C ASP A 161 -4.98 10.31 -31.61
N ALA A 162 -5.20 9.23 -30.86
CA ALA A 162 -6.48 8.91 -30.26
C ALA A 162 -6.88 9.94 -29.18
N ALA A 163 -5.94 10.33 -28.31
CA ALA A 163 -6.18 11.34 -27.27
C ALA A 163 -6.49 12.71 -27.86
N ALA A 164 -5.73 13.13 -28.88
CA ALA A 164 -5.97 14.40 -29.59
C ALA A 164 -7.33 14.40 -30.31
N ALA A 165 -7.71 13.28 -30.94
CA ALA A 165 -9.02 13.13 -31.57
C ALA A 165 -10.15 13.12 -30.54
N ALA A 166 -9.94 12.54 -29.37
CA ALA A 166 -10.87 12.54 -28.26
C ALA A 166 -11.12 13.96 -27.71
N LEU A 167 -10.06 14.73 -27.47
CA LEU A 167 -10.17 16.13 -27.05
C LEU A 167 -11.01 16.95 -28.04
N LYS A 168 -10.71 16.81 -29.33
CA LYS A 168 -11.47 17.51 -30.38
C LYS A 168 -12.94 17.07 -30.43
N ALA A 169 -13.22 15.78 -30.24
CA ALA A 169 -14.58 15.25 -30.24
C ALA A 169 -15.38 15.69 -29.00
N ALA A 170 -14.71 15.94 -27.87
CA ALA A 170 -15.30 16.38 -26.62
C ALA A 170 -15.38 17.91 -26.47
N GLU A 171 -14.89 18.68 -27.43
CA GLU A 171 -14.90 20.13 -27.39
C GLU A 171 -16.31 20.68 -27.14
N GLY A 172 -16.47 21.55 -26.13
CA GLY A 172 -17.76 22.10 -25.70
C GLY A 172 -18.72 21.12 -25.00
N GLN A 173 -18.29 19.86 -24.77
CA GLN A 173 -19.08 18.82 -24.08
C GLN A 173 -18.53 18.45 -22.69
N ILE A 174 -17.36 18.99 -22.32
CA ILE A 174 -16.74 18.75 -21.01
C ILE A 174 -17.38 19.72 -20.01
N GLU A 175 -18.28 19.19 -19.20
CA GLU A 175 -18.92 19.95 -18.13
C GLU A 175 -17.99 20.07 -16.94
N GLU A 176 -17.91 21.30 -16.34
CA GLU A 176 -17.12 21.54 -15.14
C GLU A 176 -17.75 20.80 -13.94
N THR A 177 -16.93 20.12 -13.19
CA THR A 177 -17.36 19.31 -12.03
C THR A 177 -17.20 20.06 -10.71
N LEU A 178 -16.25 20.99 -10.63
CA LEU A 178 -15.97 21.76 -9.42
C LEU A 178 -16.68 23.11 -9.43
N PRO A 179 -17.28 23.53 -8.31
CA PRO A 179 -17.80 24.90 -8.15
C PRO A 179 -16.72 25.96 -8.41
N ASP A 180 -17.11 27.06 -9.02
CA ASP A 180 -16.21 28.18 -9.34
C ASP A 180 -15.51 28.75 -8.10
N ALA A 181 -16.22 28.81 -6.98
CA ALA A 181 -15.66 29.26 -5.71
C ALA A 181 -14.50 28.37 -5.24
N LEU A 182 -14.62 27.04 -5.37
CA LEU A 182 -13.54 26.11 -5.03
C LEU A 182 -12.37 26.23 -5.98
N ARG A 183 -12.64 26.34 -7.30
CA ARG A 183 -11.57 26.52 -8.29
C ARG A 183 -10.77 27.78 -8.02
N ALA A 184 -11.44 28.89 -7.72
CA ALA A 184 -10.80 30.15 -7.38
C ALA A 184 -10.00 30.05 -6.06
N GLN A 185 -10.55 29.42 -5.04
CA GLN A 185 -9.89 29.26 -3.72
C GLN A 185 -8.58 28.48 -3.81
N TYR A 186 -8.53 27.41 -4.61
CA TYR A 186 -7.37 26.53 -4.72
C TYR A 186 -6.54 26.77 -6.00
N GLY A 187 -6.84 27.80 -6.77
CA GLY A 187 -6.10 28.15 -8.00
C GLY A 187 -6.13 27.06 -9.08
N LEU A 188 -7.26 26.35 -9.22
CA LEU A 188 -7.39 25.18 -10.08
C LEU A 188 -7.85 25.56 -11.50
N LEU A 189 -7.28 24.89 -12.50
CA LEU A 189 -7.70 25.05 -13.89
C LEU A 189 -9.15 24.58 -14.12
N PRO A 190 -9.87 25.11 -15.12
CA PRO A 190 -11.07 24.50 -15.65
C PRO A 190 -10.80 23.06 -16.11
N LEU A 191 -11.78 22.17 -15.97
CA LEU A 191 -11.61 20.74 -16.29
C LEU A 191 -11.20 20.53 -17.75
N ALA A 192 -11.84 21.23 -18.69
CA ALA A 192 -11.51 21.13 -20.12
C ALA A 192 -10.05 21.52 -20.41
N ASP A 193 -9.56 22.58 -19.78
CA ASP A 193 -8.17 23.05 -19.92
C ASP A 193 -7.18 22.04 -19.30
N ALA A 194 -7.54 21.47 -18.16
CA ALA A 194 -6.71 20.47 -17.49
C ALA A 194 -6.58 19.20 -18.33
N LEU A 195 -7.68 18.68 -18.89
CA LEU A 195 -7.66 17.52 -19.77
C LEU A 195 -6.89 17.80 -21.06
N ALA A 196 -7.02 18.99 -21.63
CA ALA A 196 -6.26 19.42 -22.81
C ALA A 196 -4.75 19.45 -22.50
N ALA A 197 -4.36 20.09 -21.40
CA ALA A 197 -2.96 20.21 -21.00
C ALA A 197 -2.35 18.86 -20.53
N LEU A 198 -3.15 17.91 -20.08
CA LEU A 198 -2.69 16.56 -19.75
C LEU A 198 -2.21 15.80 -21.00
N HIS A 199 -2.93 15.91 -22.11
CA HIS A 199 -2.65 15.16 -23.35
C HIS A 199 -1.82 15.94 -24.38
N VAL A 200 -1.93 17.28 -24.38
CA VAL A 200 -1.21 18.18 -25.27
C VAL A 200 -0.68 19.36 -24.43
N PRO A 201 0.33 19.13 -23.59
CA PRO A 201 0.84 20.17 -22.70
C PRO A 201 1.56 21.25 -23.48
N PRO A 202 1.18 22.54 -23.32
CA PRO A 202 1.88 23.64 -23.95
C PRO A 202 3.23 23.93 -23.30
N ASP A 203 3.33 23.72 -21.99
CA ASP A 203 4.53 23.89 -21.17
C ASP A 203 4.45 23.03 -19.89
N LEU A 204 5.57 22.95 -19.15
CA LEU A 204 5.66 22.16 -17.92
C LEU A 204 4.81 22.75 -16.78
N GLN A 205 4.64 24.07 -16.73
CA GLN A 205 3.86 24.73 -15.69
C GLN A 205 2.37 24.41 -15.85
N ARG A 206 1.86 24.51 -17.09
CA ARG A 206 0.47 24.17 -17.40
C ARG A 206 0.18 22.68 -17.20
N LEU A 207 1.15 21.82 -17.55
CA LEU A 207 1.09 20.38 -17.27
C LEU A 207 1.01 20.09 -15.77
N SER A 208 1.83 20.76 -14.96
CA SER A 208 1.77 20.61 -13.50
C SER A 208 0.42 21.03 -12.95
N ALA A 209 -0.08 22.20 -13.35
CA ALA A 209 -1.39 22.70 -12.93
C ALA A 209 -2.54 21.78 -13.36
N ALA A 210 -2.45 21.13 -14.54
CA ALA A 210 -3.42 20.15 -14.99
C ALA A 210 -3.42 18.89 -14.13
N LYS A 211 -2.23 18.36 -13.81
CA LYS A 211 -2.09 17.23 -12.89
C LYS A 211 -2.63 17.55 -11.49
N ASP A 212 -2.36 18.78 -11.01
CA ASP A 212 -2.85 19.24 -9.71
C ASP A 212 -4.38 19.32 -9.67
N ARG A 213 -4.99 19.85 -10.75
CA ARG A 213 -6.45 19.93 -10.88
C ARG A 213 -7.11 18.56 -10.83
N LEU A 214 -6.61 17.59 -11.61
CA LEU A 214 -7.20 16.25 -11.68
C LEU A 214 -6.98 15.46 -10.39
N ALA A 215 -5.77 15.57 -9.80
CA ALA A 215 -5.47 14.94 -8.52
C ALA A 215 -6.34 15.48 -7.37
N PHE A 216 -6.55 16.80 -7.33
CA PHE A 216 -7.43 17.44 -6.34
C PHE A 216 -8.87 16.94 -6.46
N GLU A 217 -9.40 16.87 -7.69
CA GLU A 217 -10.77 16.37 -7.91
C GLU A 217 -10.95 14.93 -7.41
N ASP A 218 -10.01 14.04 -7.73
CA ASP A 218 -10.08 12.65 -7.29
C ASP A 218 -10.01 12.55 -5.76
N MET A 219 -9.12 13.33 -5.12
CA MET A 219 -9.02 13.40 -3.66
C MET A 219 -10.28 13.97 -3.02
N LEU A 220 -10.89 14.99 -3.64
CA LEU A 220 -12.14 15.60 -3.18
C LEU A 220 -13.31 14.63 -3.29
N LEU A 221 -13.46 13.96 -4.45
CA LEU A 221 -14.51 12.93 -4.65
C LEU A 221 -14.39 11.82 -3.60
N PHE A 222 -13.17 11.35 -3.35
CA PHE A 222 -12.90 10.34 -2.35
C PHE A 222 -13.22 10.84 -0.93
N SER A 223 -12.80 12.05 -0.56
CA SER A 223 -13.07 12.66 0.74
C SER A 223 -14.58 12.88 0.96
N LEU A 224 -15.29 13.35 -0.06
CA LEU A 224 -16.76 13.52 -0.01
C LEU A 224 -17.45 12.17 0.19
N MET A 225 -17.06 11.14 -0.56
CA MET A 225 -17.62 9.80 -0.42
C MET A 225 -17.45 9.28 1.02
N LEU A 226 -16.25 9.40 1.60
CA LEU A 226 -15.98 8.98 2.98
C LEU A 226 -16.78 9.80 4.00
N SER A 227 -16.86 11.12 3.83
CA SER A 227 -17.62 11.99 4.72
C SER A 227 -19.13 11.72 4.64
N MET A 228 -19.67 11.37 3.46
CA MET A 228 -21.07 10.94 3.32
C MET A 228 -21.33 9.61 4.02
N LEU A 229 -20.47 8.60 3.80
CA LEU A 229 -20.58 7.31 4.49
C LEU A 229 -20.49 7.48 6.02
N ARG A 230 -19.59 8.36 6.48
CA ARG A 230 -19.46 8.69 7.91
C ARG A 230 -20.74 9.33 8.46
N ARG A 231 -21.39 10.25 7.73
CA ARG A 231 -22.66 10.87 8.15
C ARG A 231 -23.79 9.84 8.24
N GLU A 232 -23.92 8.96 7.26
CA GLU A 232 -24.92 7.88 7.27
C GLU A 232 -24.72 6.96 8.49
N ARG A 233 -23.48 6.59 8.78
CA ARG A 233 -23.14 5.81 9.95
C ARG A 233 -23.46 6.51 11.26
N LEU A 234 -23.08 7.79 11.41
CA LEU A 234 -23.35 8.58 12.60
C LEU A 234 -24.86 8.75 12.89
N ALA A 235 -25.70 8.51 11.89
CA ALA A 235 -27.16 8.45 12.05
C ALA A 235 -27.65 7.09 12.61
N GLN A 236 -26.81 6.04 12.59
CA GLN A 236 -27.17 4.72 13.15
C GLN A 236 -27.11 4.77 14.68
N GLN A 237 -28.17 4.29 15.31
CA GLN A 237 -28.22 4.15 16.77
C GLN A 237 -27.40 2.93 17.19
N GLY A 238 -26.56 3.08 18.19
CA GLY A 238 -25.80 2.02 18.85
C GLY A 238 -26.36 1.73 20.25
N ALA A 239 -25.90 0.66 20.86
CA ALA A 239 -26.20 0.36 22.24
C ALA A 239 -25.62 1.46 23.16
N VAL A 240 -26.40 1.93 24.14
CA VAL A 240 -25.94 2.92 25.13
C VAL A 240 -25.36 2.18 26.31
N PHE A 241 -24.08 2.43 26.61
CA PHE A 241 -23.40 1.83 27.75
C PHE A 241 -23.33 2.84 28.90
N CYS A 242 -23.63 2.37 30.11
CA CYS A 242 -23.37 3.15 31.32
C CYS A 242 -21.87 3.08 31.63
N MET A 243 -21.15 4.17 31.40
CA MET A 243 -19.69 4.22 31.57
C MET A 243 -19.24 4.84 32.89
N GLU A 244 -20.19 5.21 33.79
CA GLU A 244 -19.87 5.83 35.07
C GLU A 244 -19.03 4.89 35.95
N GLY A 245 -17.84 5.34 36.35
CA GLY A 245 -16.89 4.59 37.18
C GLY A 245 -16.32 3.30 36.55
N VAL A 246 -16.65 2.98 35.28
CA VAL A 246 -16.18 1.75 34.62
C VAL A 246 -14.67 1.79 34.40
N LEU A 247 -14.14 2.94 33.96
CA LEU A 247 -12.71 3.11 33.74
C LEU A 247 -11.92 2.94 35.05
N GLU A 248 -12.33 3.58 36.12
CA GLU A 248 -11.69 3.51 37.44
C GLU A 248 -11.70 2.08 38.01
N ARG A 249 -12.82 1.35 37.85
CA ARG A 249 -12.90 -0.07 38.25
C ARG A 249 -11.97 -0.93 37.43
N PHE A 250 -11.93 -0.74 36.12
CA PHE A 250 -11.03 -1.49 35.22
C PHE A 250 -9.55 -1.24 35.56
N LEU A 251 -9.16 0.03 35.79
CA LEU A 251 -7.77 0.37 36.12
C LEU A 251 -7.26 -0.33 37.39
N LYS A 252 -8.13 -0.58 38.37
CA LYS A 252 -7.78 -1.34 39.59
C LYS A 252 -7.51 -2.84 39.31
N LEU A 253 -8.00 -3.39 38.20
CA LEU A 253 -7.78 -4.78 37.82
C LEU A 253 -6.48 -4.98 37.03
N LEU A 254 -5.90 -3.91 36.50
CA LEU A 254 -4.66 -4.00 35.73
C LEU A 254 -3.46 -4.22 36.66
N PRO A 255 -2.55 -5.16 36.33
CA PRO A 255 -1.29 -5.39 37.08
C PRO A 255 -0.20 -4.36 36.79
N PHE A 256 -0.50 -3.33 35.99
CA PHE A 256 0.44 -2.28 35.57
C PHE A 256 -0.29 -0.95 35.37
N ALA A 257 0.45 0.15 35.43
CA ALA A 257 -0.07 1.46 35.08
C ALA A 257 -0.17 1.63 33.56
N PRO A 258 -1.31 2.05 33.00
CA PRO A 258 -1.44 2.33 31.59
C PRO A 258 -0.64 3.58 31.20
N THR A 259 -0.26 3.67 29.91
CA THR A 259 0.36 4.88 29.34
C THR A 259 -0.69 5.98 29.16
N GLY A 260 -0.22 7.25 29.02
CA GLY A 260 -1.11 8.37 28.71
C GLY A 260 -1.91 8.16 27.42
N ALA A 261 -1.29 7.57 26.40
CA ALA A 261 -1.94 7.24 25.14
C ALA A 261 -3.05 6.18 25.29
N GLN A 262 -2.83 5.17 26.14
CA GLN A 262 -3.86 4.16 26.45
C GLN A 262 -5.03 4.76 27.20
N LEU A 263 -4.78 5.63 28.17
CA LEU A 263 -5.83 6.33 28.92
C LEU A 263 -6.67 7.23 28.00
N ARG A 264 -6.03 8.05 27.15
CA ARG A 264 -6.73 8.87 26.15
C ARG A 264 -7.64 8.02 25.26
N ALA A 265 -7.14 6.89 24.75
CA ALA A 265 -7.92 6.00 23.90
C ALA A 265 -9.13 5.40 24.66
N MET A 266 -8.96 4.98 25.92
CA MET A 266 -10.04 4.44 26.75
C MET A 266 -11.11 5.51 27.05
N GLU A 267 -10.72 6.77 27.29
CA GLU A 267 -11.63 7.89 27.50
C GLU A 267 -12.41 8.27 26.23
N GLU A 268 -11.74 8.26 25.06
CA GLU A 268 -12.40 8.49 23.77
C GLU A 268 -13.46 7.43 23.51
N ILE A 269 -13.12 6.16 23.71
CA ILE A 269 -14.02 5.01 23.56
C ILE A 269 -15.19 5.12 24.55
N SER A 270 -14.93 5.46 25.80
CA SER A 270 -15.97 5.63 26.82
C SER A 270 -17.01 6.66 26.41
N ARG A 271 -16.58 7.81 25.91
CA ARG A 271 -17.47 8.87 25.41
C ARG A 271 -18.33 8.41 24.23
N GLU A 272 -17.78 7.63 23.33
CA GLU A 272 -18.53 7.12 22.18
C GLU A 272 -19.53 6.04 22.60
N MET A 273 -19.14 5.07 23.43
CA MET A 273 -20.02 3.98 23.88
C MET A 273 -21.19 4.50 24.73
N SER A 274 -21.06 5.66 25.37
CA SER A 274 -22.15 6.31 26.11
C SER A 274 -23.03 7.23 25.26
N SER A 275 -22.63 7.54 24.02
CA SER A 275 -23.26 8.57 23.19
C SER A 275 -24.59 8.17 22.53
N GLY A 276 -24.95 6.88 22.52
CA GLY A 276 -26.08 6.34 21.78
C GLY A 276 -25.85 6.19 20.28
N ARG A 277 -24.64 6.48 19.80
CA ARG A 277 -24.22 6.25 18.41
C ARG A 277 -23.36 5.00 18.31
N GLN A 278 -23.45 4.31 17.20
CA GLN A 278 -22.58 3.16 16.96
C GLN A 278 -21.11 3.61 16.87
N MET A 279 -20.26 3.14 17.79
CA MET A 279 -18.82 3.34 17.72
C MET A 279 -18.24 2.45 16.61
N ASN A 280 -17.46 3.05 15.72
CA ASN A 280 -16.63 2.35 14.74
C ASN A 280 -15.24 2.97 14.77
N ARG A 281 -14.31 2.33 15.51
CA ARG A 281 -13.03 2.95 15.83
C ARG A 281 -11.84 2.07 15.44
N LEU A 282 -10.83 2.69 14.85
CA LEU A 282 -9.52 2.09 14.62
C LEU A 282 -8.57 2.44 15.77
N LEU A 283 -8.09 1.44 16.48
CA LEU A 283 -7.03 1.56 17.46
C LEU A 283 -5.69 1.23 16.80
N GLN A 284 -4.91 2.25 16.54
CA GLN A 284 -3.63 2.14 15.86
C GLN A 284 -2.49 2.31 16.87
N GLY A 285 -1.45 1.48 16.74
CA GLY A 285 -0.28 1.59 17.60
C GLY A 285 0.77 0.58 17.20
N ASP A 286 2.02 0.87 17.52
CA ASP A 286 3.15 0.01 17.21
C ASP A 286 3.04 -1.37 17.88
N VAL A 287 3.86 -2.31 17.44
CA VAL A 287 3.95 -3.64 18.08
C VAL A 287 4.36 -3.47 19.54
N GLY A 288 3.52 -3.99 20.45
CA GLY A 288 3.75 -3.89 21.89
C GLY A 288 3.40 -2.55 22.52
N SER A 289 2.64 -1.66 21.86
CA SER A 289 2.05 -0.44 22.47
C SER A 289 0.94 -0.72 23.48
N GLY A 290 0.52 -1.99 23.64
CA GLY A 290 -0.49 -2.41 24.60
C GLY A 290 -1.93 -2.26 24.11
N LYS A 291 -2.20 -2.38 22.82
CA LYS A 291 -3.55 -2.42 22.23
C LYS A 291 -4.48 -3.40 22.93
N THR A 292 -3.95 -4.55 23.36
CA THR A 292 -4.72 -5.57 24.09
C THR A 292 -5.31 -5.04 25.41
N ALA A 293 -4.64 -4.12 26.11
CA ALA A 293 -5.19 -3.53 27.34
C ALA A 293 -6.43 -2.67 27.06
N VAL A 294 -6.43 -1.90 25.95
CA VAL A 294 -7.59 -1.14 25.49
C VAL A 294 -8.72 -2.08 25.06
N ALA A 295 -8.40 -3.17 24.34
CA ALA A 295 -9.39 -4.18 23.96
C ALA A 295 -10.05 -4.84 25.18
N LEU A 296 -9.27 -5.19 26.20
CA LEU A 296 -9.80 -5.73 27.46
C LEU A 296 -10.70 -4.74 28.19
N PHE A 297 -10.36 -3.43 28.16
CA PHE A 297 -11.22 -2.38 28.69
C PHE A 297 -12.58 -2.34 27.99
N VAL A 298 -12.58 -2.38 26.66
CA VAL A 298 -13.81 -2.37 25.86
C VAL A 298 -14.66 -3.62 26.14
N MET A 299 -14.03 -4.80 26.26
CA MET A 299 -14.72 -6.04 26.65
C MET A 299 -15.27 -5.91 28.07
N TYR A 300 -14.51 -5.35 29.01
CA TYR A 300 -14.94 -5.14 30.39
C TYR A 300 -16.17 -4.22 30.46
N ALA A 301 -16.15 -3.11 29.73
CA ALA A 301 -17.28 -2.20 29.65
C ALA A 301 -18.55 -2.88 29.11
N ALA A 302 -18.42 -3.74 28.08
CA ALA A 302 -19.56 -4.48 27.54
C ALA A 302 -20.13 -5.49 28.54
N VAL A 303 -19.28 -6.25 29.21
CA VAL A 303 -19.68 -7.27 30.20
C VAL A 303 -20.33 -6.62 31.43
N GLU A 304 -19.82 -5.49 31.92
CA GLU A 304 -20.42 -4.72 33.01
C GLU A 304 -21.83 -4.23 32.67
N ASN A 305 -22.07 -3.91 31.38
CA ASN A 305 -23.38 -3.49 30.89
C ASN A 305 -24.29 -4.66 30.44
N GLY A 306 -23.90 -5.90 30.70
CA GLY A 306 -24.71 -7.10 30.37
C GLY A 306 -24.72 -7.49 28.90
N PHE A 307 -23.82 -6.93 28.10
CA PHE A 307 -23.66 -7.28 26.68
C PHE A 307 -22.57 -8.33 26.47
N GLN A 308 -22.65 -9.02 25.35
CA GLN A 308 -21.58 -9.88 24.88
C GLN A 308 -20.50 -9.06 24.16
N ALA A 309 -19.23 -9.31 24.51
CA ALA A 309 -18.05 -8.76 23.85
C ALA A 309 -17.37 -9.86 23.06
N VAL A 310 -17.13 -9.61 21.77
CA VAL A 310 -16.56 -10.57 20.82
C VAL A 310 -15.19 -10.08 20.36
N LEU A 311 -14.12 -10.85 20.63
CA LEU A 311 -12.77 -10.55 20.15
C LEU A 311 -12.35 -11.59 19.09
N MET A 312 -12.11 -11.12 17.89
CA MET A 312 -11.67 -11.94 16.78
C MET A 312 -10.17 -11.83 16.57
N ALA A 313 -9.52 -12.98 16.47
CA ALA A 313 -8.10 -13.08 16.14
C ALA A 313 -7.91 -13.80 14.79
N PRO A 314 -6.89 -13.42 13.98
CA PRO A 314 -6.68 -14.01 12.66
C PRO A 314 -6.17 -15.45 12.68
N THR A 315 -5.59 -15.89 13.80
CA THR A 315 -5.05 -17.25 13.95
C THR A 315 -5.44 -17.87 15.29
N GLU A 316 -5.40 -19.20 15.33
CA GLU A 316 -5.71 -19.96 16.56
C GLU A 316 -4.74 -19.66 17.70
N ILE A 317 -3.45 -19.45 17.37
CA ILE A 317 -2.41 -19.12 18.37
C ILE A 317 -2.71 -17.77 19.04
N LEU A 318 -3.08 -16.75 18.25
CA LEU A 318 -3.46 -15.44 18.77
C LEU A 318 -4.77 -15.50 19.56
N ALA A 319 -5.75 -16.27 19.07
CA ALA A 319 -7.00 -16.48 19.80
C ALA A 319 -6.75 -17.09 21.18
N GLN A 320 -5.87 -18.08 21.29
CA GLN A 320 -5.48 -18.68 22.58
C GLN A 320 -4.76 -17.68 23.50
N GLN A 321 -3.87 -16.84 22.94
CA GLN A 321 -3.18 -15.81 23.73
C GLN A 321 -4.14 -14.77 24.29
N HIS A 322 -5.07 -14.26 23.46
CA HIS A 322 -6.10 -13.35 23.90
C HIS A 322 -7.04 -14.03 24.92
N PHE A 323 -7.40 -15.29 24.67
CA PHE A 323 -8.26 -16.03 25.57
C PHE A 323 -7.67 -16.20 26.96
N ALA A 324 -6.36 -16.45 27.07
CA ALA A 324 -5.70 -16.55 28.36
C ALA A 324 -5.85 -15.26 29.19
N ALA A 325 -5.70 -14.08 28.57
CA ALA A 325 -5.90 -12.79 29.21
C ALA A 325 -7.37 -12.54 29.56
N VAL A 326 -8.28 -12.88 28.64
CA VAL A 326 -9.74 -12.75 28.84
C VAL A 326 -10.23 -13.69 29.94
N GLN A 327 -9.76 -14.94 29.96
CA GLN A 327 -10.11 -15.92 30.99
C GLN A 327 -9.64 -15.49 32.39
N SER A 328 -8.43 -14.91 32.47
CA SER A 328 -7.91 -14.37 33.74
C SER A 328 -8.79 -13.25 34.31
N MET A 329 -9.43 -12.44 33.46
CA MET A 329 -10.25 -11.30 33.88
C MET A 329 -11.73 -11.69 34.10
N PHE A 330 -12.30 -12.53 33.25
CA PHE A 330 -13.74 -12.80 33.21
C PHE A 330 -14.13 -14.20 33.77
N GLY A 331 -13.16 -15.07 34.04
CA GLY A 331 -13.38 -16.40 34.61
C GLY A 331 -14.32 -17.25 33.75
N GLU A 332 -15.40 -17.75 34.38
CA GLU A 332 -16.39 -18.61 33.73
C GLU A 332 -17.23 -17.94 32.63
N LYS A 333 -17.27 -16.59 32.60
CA LYS A 333 -17.94 -15.82 31.54
C LYS A 333 -17.14 -15.79 30.24
N ALA A 334 -15.88 -16.26 30.26
CA ALA A 334 -15.01 -16.32 29.08
C ALA A 334 -15.27 -17.59 28.27
N CYS A 335 -15.31 -17.46 26.93
CA CYS A 335 -15.49 -18.57 26.00
C CYS A 335 -14.53 -18.45 24.83
N LEU A 336 -13.93 -19.59 24.43
CA LEU A 336 -13.09 -19.68 23.22
C LEU A 336 -13.80 -20.51 22.16
N LEU A 337 -13.90 -19.95 20.93
CA LEU A 337 -14.41 -20.69 19.77
C LEU A 337 -13.39 -20.61 18.62
N ARG A 338 -12.80 -21.73 18.23
CA ARG A 338 -11.79 -21.83 17.17
C ARG A 338 -12.05 -23.02 16.25
N GLY A 339 -11.37 -23.03 15.10
CA GLY A 339 -11.34 -24.21 14.24
C GLY A 339 -10.67 -25.40 14.95
N GLY A 340 -10.93 -26.61 14.48
CA GLY A 340 -10.27 -27.83 14.98
C GLY A 340 -10.64 -28.27 16.39
N MET A 341 -11.63 -27.64 17.05
CA MET A 341 -12.18 -28.11 18.34
C MET A 341 -12.94 -29.42 18.16
N LYS A 342 -12.93 -30.24 19.20
CA LYS A 342 -13.80 -31.43 19.23
C LYS A 342 -15.26 -31.00 19.17
N LYS A 343 -16.10 -31.78 18.46
CA LYS A 343 -17.51 -31.41 18.24
C LYS A 343 -18.24 -31.10 19.55
N LYS A 344 -18.04 -31.90 20.60
CA LYS A 344 -18.66 -31.65 21.92
C LYS A 344 -18.26 -30.31 22.54
N GLU A 345 -16.99 -29.95 22.44
CA GLU A 345 -16.47 -28.67 22.96
C GLU A 345 -17.00 -27.49 22.14
N HIS A 346 -17.03 -27.65 20.81
CA HIS A 346 -17.59 -26.66 19.89
C HIS A 346 -19.07 -26.41 20.17
N ASP A 347 -19.88 -27.49 20.29
CA ASP A 347 -21.32 -27.39 20.54
C ASP A 347 -21.60 -26.75 21.90
N ALA A 348 -20.82 -27.09 22.93
CA ALA A 348 -20.91 -26.45 24.26
C ALA A 348 -20.59 -24.97 24.22
N ALA A 349 -19.55 -24.55 23.46
CA ALA A 349 -19.21 -23.16 23.30
C ALA A 349 -20.32 -22.39 22.56
N CYS A 350 -20.85 -22.93 21.46
CA CYS A 350 -21.96 -22.33 20.73
C CYS A 350 -23.21 -22.16 21.60
N GLU A 351 -23.52 -23.17 22.45
CA GLU A 351 -24.64 -23.07 23.37
C GLU A 351 -24.43 -22.02 24.46
N ALA A 352 -23.23 -21.93 25.03
CA ALA A 352 -22.90 -20.88 26.01
C ALA A 352 -23.01 -19.46 25.40
N ILE A 353 -22.63 -19.29 24.13
CA ILE A 353 -22.78 -18.03 23.39
C ILE A 353 -24.26 -17.73 23.16
N ARG A 354 -25.03 -18.70 22.70
CA ARG A 354 -26.46 -18.56 22.38
C ARG A 354 -27.31 -18.24 23.62
N THR A 355 -27.02 -18.89 24.74
CA THR A 355 -27.75 -18.66 26.00
C THR A 355 -27.35 -17.37 26.72
N GLY A 356 -26.19 -16.77 26.36
CA GLY A 356 -25.62 -15.60 27.03
C GLY A 356 -24.86 -15.92 28.32
N ASN A 357 -24.57 -17.20 28.60
CA ASN A 357 -23.71 -17.61 29.72
C ASN A 357 -22.26 -17.16 29.46
N ALA A 358 -21.83 -17.17 28.18
CA ALA A 358 -20.58 -16.56 27.74
C ALA A 358 -20.81 -15.10 27.38
N LEU A 359 -20.14 -14.18 28.09
CA LEU A 359 -20.18 -12.74 27.82
C LEU A 359 -18.89 -12.23 27.18
N ALA A 360 -17.73 -12.79 27.52
CA ALA A 360 -16.43 -12.44 26.94
C ALA A 360 -15.99 -13.57 25.98
N ILE A 361 -16.16 -13.34 24.68
CA ILE A 361 -16.01 -14.37 23.65
C ILE A 361 -14.77 -14.07 22.84
N VAL A 362 -13.87 -15.05 22.71
CA VAL A 362 -12.68 -14.97 21.86
C VAL A 362 -12.74 -16.06 20.80
N GLY A 363 -12.34 -15.76 19.57
CA GLY A 363 -12.26 -16.81 18.57
C GLY A 363 -11.62 -16.36 17.26
N THR A 364 -11.64 -17.27 16.29
CA THR A 364 -11.16 -17.04 14.93
C THR A 364 -12.36 -16.80 13.98
N HIS A 365 -12.13 -16.93 12.68
CA HIS A 365 -13.21 -16.92 11.68
C HIS A 365 -14.35 -17.91 11.96
N ALA A 366 -14.15 -18.88 12.83
CA ALA A 366 -15.21 -19.80 13.27
C ALA A 366 -16.42 -19.07 13.88
N LEU A 367 -16.21 -17.89 14.50
CA LEU A 367 -17.28 -17.04 15.02
C LEU A 367 -18.23 -16.50 13.93
N LEU A 368 -17.79 -16.49 12.66
CA LEU A 368 -18.57 -16.00 11.51
C LEU A 368 -19.52 -17.05 10.94
N SER A 369 -19.36 -18.34 11.32
CA SER A 369 -20.19 -19.42 10.78
C SER A 369 -21.68 -19.20 11.09
N GLU A 370 -22.56 -19.58 10.19
CA GLU A 370 -24.01 -19.41 10.33
C GLU A 370 -24.59 -20.07 11.58
N GLY A 371 -23.96 -21.15 12.05
CA GLY A 371 -24.37 -21.88 13.26
C GLY A 371 -24.08 -21.17 14.58
N VAL A 372 -23.29 -20.08 14.61
CA VAL A 372 -23.01 -19.33 15.83
C VAL A 372 -24.00 -18.19 15.98
N LEU A 373 -24.87 -18.29 16.96
CA LEU A 373 -25.90 -17.30 17.28
C LEU A 373 -25.53 -16.57 18.57
N PHE A 374 -25.37 -15.27 18.51
CA PHE A 374 -25.15 -14.43 19.70
C PHE A 374 -26.49 -14.00 20.29
N ARG A 375 -26.56 -13.90 21.62
CA ARG A 375 -27.77 -13.44 22.30
C ARG A 375 -27.93 -11.92 22.25
N ASN A 376 -26.88 -11.19 22.61
CA ASN A 376 -26.88 -9.73 22.70
C ASN A 376 -25.45 -9.17 22.51
N PRO A 377 -24.89 -9.20 21.31
CA PRO A 377 -23.54 -8.70 21.06
C PRO A 377 -23.53 -7.17 21.07
N GLY A 378 -22.89 -6.58 22.09
CA GLY A 378 -22.75 -5.13 22.20
C GLY A 378 -21.47 -4.58 21.63
N VAL A 379 -20.41 -5.41 21.57
CA VAL A 379 -19.08 -5.00 21.07
C VAL A 379 -18.46 -6.12 20.24
N VAL A 380 -17.83 -5.71 19.11
CA VAL A 380 -17.00 -6.56 18.28
C VAL A 380 -15.62 -5.94 18.16
N ILE A 381 -14.58 -6.72 18.48
CA ILE A 381 -13.19 -6.31 18.39
C ILE A 381 -12.51 -7.21 17.35
N ALA A 382 -11.84 -6.62 16.35
CA ALA A 382 -11.07 -7.32 15.35
C ALA A 382 -9.58 -6.99 15.49
N ASP A 383 -8.74 -8.02 15.71
CA ASP A 383 -7.30 -7.86 15.76
C ASP A 383 -6.67 -8.13 14.39
N GLU A 384 -5.64 -7.35 13.99
CA GLU A 384 -4.90 -7.48 12.72
C GLU A 384 -5.80 -7.41 11.48
N GLN A 385 -6.51 -6.32 11.31
CA GLN A 385 -7.55 -6.11 10.30
C GLN A 385 -7.16 -6.45 8.86
N HIS A 386 -5.91 -6.24 8.44
CA HIS A 386 -5.48 -6.48 7.05
C HIS A 386 -5.62 -7.95 6.61
N ARG A 387 -5.87 -8.85 7.55
CA ARG A 387 -6.15 -10.28 7.30
C ARG A 387 -7.64 -10.64 7.28
N PHE A 388 -8.52 -9.70 7.67
CA PHE A 388 -9.98 -9.86 7.61
C PHE A 388 -10.56 -9.03 6.46
N GLY A 389 -11.26 -9.67 5.53
CA GLY A 389 -11.94 -8.97 4.43
C GLY A 389 -13.14 -8.13 4.93
N VAL A 390 -13.49 -7.08 4.16
CA VAL A 390 -14.65 -6.19 4.40
C VAL A 390 -15.95 -7.00 4.63
N ARG A 391 -16.14 -8.08 3.87
CA ARG A 391 -17.33 -8.96 3.99
C ARG A 391 -17.43 -9.68 5.33
N GLN A 392 -16.31 -9.99 5.96
CA GLN A 392 -16.29 -10.71 7.23
C GLN A 392 -16.69 -9.81 8.41
N ARG A 393 -16.36 -8.52 8.34
CA ARG A 393 -16.78 -7.51 9.32
C ARG A 393 -18.30 -7.26 9.25
N ALA A 394 -18.81 -7.06 8.05
CA ALA A 394 -20.24 -6.90 7.82
C ALA A 394 -21.05 -8.13 8.31
N ALA A 395 -20.47 -9.34 8.22
CA ALA A 395 -21.12 -10.56 8.67
C ALA A 395 -21.29 -10.62 10.20
N ILE A 396 -20.39 -10.00 11.00
CA ILE A 396 -20.59 -9.95 12.47
C ILE A 396 -21.52 -8.80 12.83
N GLY A 397 -21.40 -7.64 12.21
CA GLY A 397 -22.34 -6.55 12.41
C GLY A 397 -23.79 -6.96 12.13
N ALA A 398 -23.99 -7.84 11.13
CA ALA A 398 -25.31 -8.39 10.80
C ALA A 398 -25.86 -9.42 11.84
N LYS A 399 -25.03 -9.88 12.79
CA LYS A 399 -25.44 -10.82 13.84
C LYS A 399 -25.99 -10.13 15.12
N GLY A 400 -26.06 -8.80 15.15
CA GLY A 400 -26.59 -8.02 16.26
C GLY A 400 -27.23 -6.72 15.81
N GLU A 401 -27.92 -6.02 16.70
CA GLU A 401 -28.48 -4.70 16.43
C GLU A 401 -27.38 -3.63 16.60
N ASN A 402 -26.59 -3.36 15.54
CA ASN A 402 -25.54 -2.34 15.50
C ASN A 402 -24.52 -2.38 16.66
N PRO A 403 -23.76 -3.48 16.84
CA PRO A 403 -22.77 -3.53 17.90
C PRO A 403 -21.65 -2.50 17.66
N HIS A 404 -21.07 -1.96 18.74
CA HIS A 404 -19.86 -1.15 18.65
C HIS A 404 -18.71 -1.97 18.05
N THR A 405 -17.90 -1.35 17.22
CA THR A 405 -16.79 -2.02 16.54
C THR A 405 -15.46 -1.35 16.89
N LEU A 406 -14.51 -2.13 17.38
CA LEU A 406 -13.13 -1.72 17.58
C LEU A 406 -12.22 -2.55 16.68
N ILE A 407 -11.45 -1.89 15.86
CA ILE A 407 -10.48 -2.52 14.95
C ILE A 407 -9.09 -2.22 15.47
N MET A 408 -8.26 -3.24 15.62
CA MET A 408 -6.86 -3.06 16.03
C MET A 408 -5.92 -3.31 14.87
N SER A 409 -4.92 -2.43 14.70
CA SER A 409 -3.84 -2.63 13.74
C SER A 409 -2.48 -2.53 14.42
N ALA A 410 -1.61 -3.53 14.20
CA ALA A 410 -0.23 -3.50 14.64
C ALA A 410 0.72 -2.93 13.57
N THR A 411 0.26 -2.76 12.34
CA THR A 411 0.99 -1.96 11.36
C THR A 411 0.71 -0.50 11.64
N PRO A 412 1.73 0.29 12.00
CA PRO A 412 1.56 1.73 11.95
C PRO A 412 1.33 2.10 10.48
N ILE A 413 0.15 2.60 10.20
CA ILE A 413 -0.19 3.17 8.90
C ILE A 413 0.00 4.68 9.07
N PRO A 414 0.65 5.38 8.13
CA PRO A 414 0.73 6.83 8.19
C PRO A 414 -0.64 7.43 8.49
N ARG A 415 -0.72 8.39 9.43
CA ARG A 415 -1.99 8.99 9.87
C ARG A 415 -2.89 9.39 8.69
N THR A 416 -2.30 9.86 7.66
CA THR A 416 -2.94 10.32 6.43
C THR A 416 -3.44 9.18 5.56
N LEU A 417 -2.66 8.11 5.44
CA LEU A 417 -3.12 6.92 4.73
C LEU A 417 -4.23 6.21 5.50
N SER A 418 -4.19 6.24 6.84
CA SER A 418 -5.28 5.71 7.66
C SER A 418 -6.59 6.47 7.46
N LEU A 419 -6.53 7.79 7.27
CA LEU A 419 -7.71 8.59 6.92
C LEU A 419 -8.27 8.27 5.54
N ILE A 420 -7.43 7.80 4.62
CA ILE A 420 -7.84 7.39 3.27
C ILE A 420 -8.42 5.97 3.29
N LEU A 421 -7.73 5.04 3.92
CA LEU A 421 -8.12 3.64 3.93
C LEU A 421 -9.30 3.35 4.86
N TYR A 422 -9.44 4.16 5.92
CA TYR A 422 -10.38 3.98 7.02
C TYR A 422 -11.10 5.29 7.37
N GLY A 423 -11.33 6.16 6.41
CA GLY A 423 -11.93 7.49 6.64
C GLY A 423 -13.37 7.45 7.15
N ASP A 424 -13.98 6.27 7.12
CA ASP A 424 -15.25 5.97 7.78
C ASP A 424 -15.09 5.63 9.28
N LEU A 425 -13.86 5.39 9.79
CA LEU A 425 -13.58 5.06 11.18
C LEU A 425 -13.04 6.28 11.95
N ASP A 426 -13.38 6.36 13.22
CA ASP A 426 -12.69 7.24 14.15
C ASP A 426 -11.37 6.59 14.57
N VAL A 427 -10.31 7.38 14.79
CA VAL A 427 -8.96 6.84 15.00
C VAL A 427 -8.44 7.23 16.37
N SER A 428 -8.02 6.23 17.17
CA SER A 428 -7.18 6.42 18.36
C SER A 428 -5.78 5.92 18.10
N VAL A 429 -4.77 6.72 18.43
CA VAL A 429 -3.36 6.38 18.22
C VAL A 429 -2.66 6.16 19.56
N LEU A 430 -2.01 4.99 19.69
CA LEU A 430 -1.12 4.68 20.80
C LEU A 430 0.32 5.01 20.37
N ASP A 431 0.72 6.23 20.62
CA ASP A 431 2.02 6.79 20.25
C ASP A 431 3.07 6.69 21.38
N GLU A 432 2.72 5.99 22.47
CA GLU A 432 3.60 5.73 23.59
C GLU A 432 3.85 4.23 23.76
N LEU A 433 5.07 3.88 24.13
CA LEU A 433 5.41 2.50 24.52
C LEU A 433 5.27 2.34 26.04
N PRO A 434 4.86 1.15 26.54
CA PRO A 434 4.81 0.86 27.95
C PRO A 434 6.17 1.08 28.64
N PRO A 435 6.19 1.56 29.91
CA PRO A 435 7.43 1.82 30.65
C PRO A 435 8.25 0.54 30.83
N GLY A 436 9.58 0.68 30.81
CA GLY A 436 10.54 -0.43 30.99
C GLY A 436 10.94 -1.16 29.70
N ARG A 437 10.37 -0.82 28.56
CA ARG A 437 10.76 -1.37 27.26
C ARG A 437 12.00 -0.66 26.73
N LYS A 438 13.04 -1.44 26.38
CA LYS A 438 14.25 -0.91 25.74
C LYS A 438 14.11 -0.92 24.21
N PRO A 439 14.64 0.10 23.52
CA PRO A 439 14.66 0.10 22.06
C PRO A 439 15.51 -1.06 21.53
N VAL A 440 15.11 -1.64 20.40
CA VAL A 440 15.82 -2.72 19.73
C VAL A 440 16.97 -2.13 18.90
N THR A 441 18.20 -2.59 19.17
CA THR A 441 19.37 -2.21 18.36
C THR A 441 19.35 -2.93 17.02
N THR A 442 19.07 -2.21 15.94
CA THR A 442 19.00 -2.79 14.58
C THR A 442 20.31 -2.55 13.83
N ARG A 443 20.86 -3.59 13.19
CA ARG A 443 22.10 -3.51 12.42
C ARG A 443 21.95 -4.18 11.06
N TYR A 444 22.44 -3.51 10.03
CA TYR A 444 22.64 -4.11 8.71
C TYR A 444 23.93 -4.95 8.73
N VAL A 445 23.86 -6.19 8.26
CA VAL A 445 24.97 -7.14 8.25
C VAL A 445 25.22 -7.62 6.81
N PRO A 446 26.37 -7.29 6.21
CA PRO A 446 26.75 -7.84 4.92
C PRO A 446 27.09 -9.34 5.06
N LYS A 447 26.93 -10.13 3.99
CA LYS A 447 27.18 -11.58 3.97
C LYS A 447 28.55 -11.98 4.52
N ALA A 448 29.60 -11.20 4.24
CA ALA A 448 30.94 -11.47 4.75
C ALA A 448 31.01 -11.53 6.28
N LYS A 449 30.09 -10.86 6.99
CA LYS A 449 30.03 -10.86 8.46
C LYS A 449 28.98 -11.85 9.03
N ARG A 450 28.33 -12.66 8.19
CA ARG A 450 27.26 -13.61 8.59
C ARG A 450 27.75 -14.58 9.67
N LYS A 451 28.95 -15.16 9.51
CA LYS A 451 29.53 -16.09 10.49
C LYS A 451 29.78 -15.44 11.86
N ALA A 452 30.29 -14.21 11.89
CA ALA A 452 30.49 -13.47 13.14
C ALA A 452 29.18 -13.13 13.84
N MET A 453 28.14 -12.80 13.07
CA MET A 453 26.78 -12.54 13.59
C MET A 453 26.19 -13.80 14.24
N TYR A 454 26.31 -14.98 13.62
CA TYR A 454 25.84 -16.22 14.24
C TYR A 454 26.64 -16.61 15.47
N GLY A 455 27.95 -16.28 15.53
CA GLY A 455 28.75 -16.39 16.76
C GLY A 455 28.17 -15.55 17.90
N PHE A 456 27.72 -14.33 17.62
CA PHE A 456 27.00 -13.50 18.60
C PHE A 456 25.68 -14.13 19.05
N VAL A 457 24.90 -14.71 18.13
CA VAL A 457 23.66 -15.46 18.49
C VAL A 457 23.97 -16.57 19.47
N GLU A 458 25.03 -17.35 19.22
CA GLU A 458 25.46 -18.45 20.11
C GLU A 458 25.89 -17.94 21.51
N GLU A 459 26.57 -16.79 21.58
CA GLU A 459 26.91 -16.13 22.86
C GLU A 459 25.65 -15.74 23.64
N GLN A 460 24.65 -15.17 22.97
CA GLN A 460 23.38 -14.80 23.61
C GLN A 460 22.62 -16.03 24.10
N VAL A 461 22.63 -17.12 23.35
CA VAL A 461 22.01 -18.39 23.76
C VAL A 461 22.75 -18.97 24.98
N ARG A 462 24.08 -18.97 25.00
CA ARG A 462 24.84 -19.39 26.17
C ARG A 462 24.57 -18.53 27.43
N ALA A 463 24.20 -17.27 27.22
CA ALA A 463 23.73 -16.38 28.30
C ALA A 463 22.26 -16.65 28.72
N GLY A 464 21.65 -17.73 28.23
CA GLY A 464 20.29 -18.15 28.55
C GLY A 464 19.19 -17.39 27.76
N ARG A 465 19.53 -16.73 26.66
CA ARG A 465 18.58 -16.01 25.79
C ARG A 465 18.11 -16.90 24.64
N GLN A 466 17.04 -16.46 23.99
CA GLN A 466 16.50 -17.14 22.81
C GLN A 466 16.57 -16.22 21.58
N ALA A 467 16.61 -16.82 20.39
CA ALA A 467 16.71 -16.10 19.14
C ALA A 467 15.70 -16.58 18.10
N TYR A 468 15.24 -15.64 17.27
CA TYR A 468 14.50 -15.92 16.03
C TYR A 468 15.44 -15.78 14.84
N VAL A 469 15.32 -16.69 13.89
CA VAL A 469 15.97 -16.61 12.57
C VAL A 469 14.87 -16.73 11.51
N VAL A 470 14.66 -15.67 10.73
CA VAL A 470 13.59 -15.59 9.75
C VAL A 470 14.16 -15.53 8.34
N CYS A 471 13.62 -16.34 7.43
CA CYS A 471 13.93 -16.33 6.01
C CYS A 471 12.68 -16.09 5.15
N PRO A 472 12.83 -15.57 3.93
CA PRO A 472 11.69 -15.39 3.02
C PRO A 472 11.10 -16.75 2.63
N LEU A 473 9.78 -16.75 2.32
CA LEU A 473 9.08 -17.92 1.81
C LEU A 473 9.52 -18.15 0.36
N VAL A 474 10.29 -19.21 0.12
CA VAL A 474 10.64 -19.64 -1.24
C VAL A 474 9.93 -20.96 -1.51
N GLU A 475 9.05 -20.99 -2.51
CA GLU A 475 8.52 -22.24 -3.03
C GLU A 475 9.61 -22.94 -3.85
N GLN A 476 9.73 -24.28 -3.70
CA GLN A 476 10.73 -25.08 -4.41
C GLN A 476 10.65 -25.00 -5.95
N SER A 477 9.55 -24.46 -6.50
CA SER A 477 9.37 -24.27 -7.94
C SER A 477 9.96 -22.96 -8.50
N GLU A 478 10.32 -22.01 -7.63
CA GLU A 478 10.99 -20.76 -7.99
C GLU A 478 12.36 -20.71 -7.30
N ALA A 479 13.27 -21.60 -7.68
CA ALA A 479 14.67 -21.54 -7.25
C ALA A 479 15.32 -20.27 -7.84
N LEU A 480 15.14 -19.14 -7.15
CA LEU A 480 15.90 -17.93 -7.37
C LEU A 480 17.33 -18.20 -6.86
N GLU A 481 18.33 -18.07 -7.71
CA GLU A 481 19.73 -18.24 -7.35
C GLU A 481 20.06 -17.42 -6.08
N GLY A 482 20.58 -18.08 -5.05
CA GLY A 482 21.09 -17.45 -3.82
C GLY A 482 20.10 -17.29 -2.66
N VAL A 483 18.86 -17.82 -2.72
CA VAL A 483 17.90 -17.75 -1.59
C VAL A 483 17.69 -19.12 -0.98
N MET A 484 18.09 -19.29 0.29
CA MET A 484 17.90 -20.53 1.05
C MET A 484 16.47 -20.67 1.56
N SER A 485 15.92 -21.87 1.46
CA SER A 485 14.64 -22.22 2.10
C SER A 485 14.79 -22.34 3.62
N ALA A 486 13.69 -22.28 4.37
CA ALA A 486 13.72 -22.46 5.81
C ALA A 486 14.30 -23.82 6.24
N ASN A 487 14.08 -24.86 5.44
CA ASN A 487 14.61 -26.20 5.70
C ASN A 487 16.13 -26.24 5.50
N GLU A 488 16.63 -25.68 4.40
CA GLU A 488 18.08 -25.61 4.12
C GLU A 488 18.81 -24.78 5.18
N LEU A 489 18.22 -23.65 5.57
CA LEU A 489 18.76 -22.82 6.62
C LEU A 489 18.77 -23.55 7.99
N TYR A 490 17.72 -24.28 8.31
CA TYR A 490 17.65 -25.10 9.51
C TYR A 490 18.78 -26.16 9.52
N GLU A 491 18.96 -26.92 8.42
CA GLU A 491 19.99 -27.94 8.30
C GLU A 491 21.43 -27.35 8.37
N GLU A 492 21.64 -26.15 7.80
CA GLU A 492 22.92 -25.45 7.89
C GLU A 492 23.23 -25.03 9.34
N LEU A 493 22.25 -24.43 10.02
CA LEU A 493 22.43 -23.95 11.38
C LEU A 493 22.55 -25.08 12.38
N GLU A 494 21.85 -26.19 12.19
CA GLU A 494 21.98 -27.39 13.03
C GLU A 494 23.41 -27.99 13.01
N LYS A 495 24.09 -27.86 11.85
CA LYS A 495 25.48 -28.30 11.69
C LYS A 495 26.51 -27.29 12.23
N THR A 496 26.14 -26.00 12.25
CA THR A 496 27.12 -24.93 12.56
C THR A 496 26.99 -24.35 13.96
N LEU A 497 25.80 -24.41 14.57
CA LEU A 497 25.53 -23.88 15.91
C LEU A 497 25.34 -25.04 16.89
N HIS A 498 25.96 -24.94 18.04
CA HIS A 498 25.84 -25.96 19.12
C HIS A 498 24.74 -25.59 20.12
N VAL A 499 23.50 -25.43 19.61
CA VAL A 499 22.30 -24.99 20.36
C VAL A 499 21.07 -25.78 19.91
N ARG A 500 20.02 -25.78 20.71
CA ARG A 500 18.76 -26.47 20.38
C ARG A 500 17.97 -25.65 19.38
N ILE A 501 17.82 -26.15 18.16
CA ILE A 501 17.16 -25.43 17.05
C ILE A 501 15.80 -26.06 16.77
N GLY A 502 14.78 -25.22 16.59
CA GLY A 502 13.44 -25.62 16.14
C GLY A 502 13.11 -25.01 14.77
N LEU A 503 12.26 -25.69 14.02
CA LEU A 503 11.79 -25.22 12.71
C LEU A 503 10.28 -25.00 12.71
N LEU A 504 9.84 -23.84 12.19
CA LEU A 504 8.42 -23.47 12.10
C LEU A 504 8.12 -22.83 10.74
N HIS A 505 7.28 -23.47 9.91
CA HIS A 505 6.87 -22.91 8.61
C HIS A 505 5.41 -23.20 8.26
N GLY A 506 4.87 -22.48 7.28
CA GLY A 506 3.45 -22.48 6.91
C GLY A 506 2.87 -23.85 6.55
N LYS A 507 3.65 -24.73 5.91
CA LYS A 507 3.21 -26.06 5.42
C LYS A 507 3.12 -27.14 6.51
N MET A 508 3.58 -26.87 7.75
CA MET A 508 3.50 -27.84 8.85
C MET A 508 2.04 -28.01 9.32
N ALA A 509 1.70 -29.23 9.80
CA ALA A 509 0.41 -29.49 10.43
C ALA A 509 0.21 -28.62 11.69
N ALA A 510 -1.02 -28.19 11.95
CA ALA A 510 -1.34 -27.27 13.05
C ALA A 510 -0.83 -27.76 14.41
N ALA A 511 -1.04 -29.04 14.73
CA ALA A 511 -0.58 -29.64 15.99
C ALA A 511 0.96 -29.60 16.14
N LYS A 512 1.72 -29.80 15.05
CA LYS A 512 3.18 -29.71 15.06
C LYS A 512 3.67 -28.28 15.24
N LYS A 513 3.00 -27.31 14.59
CA LYS A 513 3.28 -25.88 14.78
C LYS A 513 3.08 -25.47 16.24
N GLU A 514 1.98 -25.91 16.84
CA GLU A 514 1.66 -25.60 18.23
C GLU A 514 2.68 -26.23 19.20
N ALA A 515 3.07 -27.48 18.98
CA ALA A 515 4.10 -28.15 19.79
C ALA A 515 5.45 -27.42 19.74
N VAL A 516 5.92 -27.02 18.55
CA VAL A 516 7.18 -26.28 18.40
C VAL A 516 7.08 -24.90 19.07
N ALA A 517 5.96 -24.20 18.90
CA ALA A 517 5.74 -22.89 19.53
C ALA A 517 5.71 -22.99 21.06
N GLN A 518 5.11 -24.06 21.62
CA GLN A 518 5.10 -24.31 23.05
C GLN A 518 6.50 -24.66 23.58
N ALA A 519 7.25 -25.53 22.90
CA ALA A 519 8.62 -25.89 23.25
C ALA A 519 9.54 -24.65 23.25
N PHE A 520 9.38 -23.74 22.28
CA PHE A 520 10.12 -22.48 22.26
C PHE A 520 9.73 -21.55 23.42
N ARG A 521 8.44 -21.44 23.77
CA ARG A 521 8.00 -20.68 24.95
C ARG A 521 8.51 -21.27 26.26
N ALA A 522 8.58 -22.59 26.35
CA ALA A 522 9.09 -23.29 27.52
C ALA A 522 10.62 -23.21 27.66
N GLY A 523 11.33 -22.65 26.67
CA GLY A 523 12.79 -22.59 26.67
C GLY A 523 13.47 -23.93 26.33
N GLU A 524 12.73 -24.89 25.77
CA GLU A 524 13.26 -26.17 25.28
C GLU A 524 13.97 -26.03 23.94
N ILE A 525 13.67 -24.96 23.19
CA ILE A 525 14.32 -24.53 21.94
C ILE A 525 14.97 -23.19 22.17
N ASP A 526 16.23 -23.04 21.76
CA ASP A 526 17.04 -21.84 21.92
C ASP A 526 16.93 -20.91 20.70
N VAL A 527 16.94 -21.51 19.50
CA VAL A 527 16.86 -20.79 18.23
C VAL A 527 15.70 -21.32 17.42
N LEU A 528 14.76 -20.44 17.02
CA LEU A 528 13.64 -20.81 16.19
C LEU A 528 13.84 -20.28 14.77
N VAL A 529 14.09 -21.22 13.84
CA VAL A 529 14.15 -20.93 12.39
C VAL A 529 12.73 -20.92 11.84
N SER A 530 12.35 -19.88 11.12
CA SER A 530 10.99 -19.75 10.60
C SER A 530 10.92 -18.95 9.30
N THR A 531 9.78 -19.11 8.62
CA THR A 531 9.32 -18.18 7.57
C THR A 531 8.51 -17.04 8.20
N THR A 532 7.88 -16.20 7.38
CA THR A 532 6.97 -15.11 7.81
C THR A 532 5.82 -15.53 8.75
N VAL A 533 5.60 -16.82 8.95
CA VAL A 533 4.58 -17.34 9.90
C VAL A 533 4.78 -16.82 11.33
N ILE A 534 6.00 -16.44 11.70
CA ILE A 534 6.30 -15.79 13.00
C ILE A 534 5.64 -14.40 13.15
N GLU A 535 5.26 -13.74 12.07
CA GLU A 535 4.51 -12.48 12.15
C GLU A 535 3.25 -12.65 13.02
N VAL A 536 2.77 -13.89 13.20
CA VAL A 536 1.53 -14.19 13.87
C VAL A 536 1.72 -15.13 15.06
N GLY A 537 1.93 -14.54 16.26
CA GLY A 537 1.47 -15.19 17.48
C GLY A 537 2.46 -15.92 18.38
N VAL A 538 3.78 -15.92 18.15
CA VAL A 538 4.71 -16.47 19.15
C VAL A 538 5.35 -15.33 19.94
N ASP A 539 4.85 -15.09 21.16
CA ASP A 539 5.37 -14.07 22.08
C ASP A 539 6.25 -14.73 23.15
N VAL A 540 7.56 -14.46 23.10
CA VAL A 540 8.52 -14.99 24.08
C VAL A 540 9.36 -13.84 24.63
N LYS A 541 9.18 -13.51 25.91
CA LYS A 541 9.88 -12.41 26.59
C LYS A 541 11.40 -12.60 26.62
N ASN A 542 11.86 -13.85 26.61
CA ASN A 542 13.28 -14.21 26.65
C ASN A 542 13.98 -14.16 25.28
N ALA A 543 13.21 -14.01 24.18
CA ALA A 543 13.79 -13.87 22.85
C ALA A 543 14.31 -12.44 22.65
N THR A 544 15.63 -12.31 22.63
CA THR A 544 16.32 -11.01 22.56
C THR A 544 17.03 -10.77 21.24
N VAL A 545 17.15 -11.78 20.39
CA VAL A 545 17.81 -11.65 19.08
C VAL A 545 16.86 -12.03 17.96
N MET A 546 16.79 -11.16 16.96
CA MET A 546 16.09 -11.38 15.68
C MET A 546 17.12 -11.34 14.56
N VAL A 547 17.19 -12.38 13.77
CA VAL A 547 18.00 -12.44 12.54
C VAL A 547 17.06 -12.55 11.35
N ILE A 548 17.20 -11.70 10.35
CA ILE A 548 16.40 -11.74 9.13
C ILE A 548 17.35 -11.96 7.95
N GLU A 549 17.32 -13.15 7.39
CA GLU A 549 18.07 -13.54 6.19
C GLU A 549 17.41 -12.99 4.95
N ASN A 550 18.18 -12.54 3.96
CA ASN A 550 17.68 -11.92 2.73
C ASN A 550 16.67 -10.79 3.00
N ALA A 551 17.02 -9.89 3.93
CA ALA A 551 16.12 -8.84 4.41
C ALA A 551 15.61 -7.90 3.30
N ASP A 552 16.31 -7.78 2.19
CA ASP A 552 15.90 -7.03 0.98
C ASP A 552 14.65 -7.59 0.32
N ARG A 553 14.26 -8.83 0.59
CA ARG A 553 13.05 -9.47 0.07
C ARG A 553 11.79 -9.13 0.87
N PHE A 554 11.93 -8.51 2.02
CA PHE A 554 10.81 -8.12 2.88
C PHE A 554 10.42 -6.66 2.69
N GLY A 555 9.15 -6.35 2.86
CA GLY A 555 8.69 -4.98 2.98
C GLY A 555 9.11 -4.33 4.30
N LEU A 556 9.24 -3.00 4.32
CA LEU A 556 9.60 -2.26 5.54
C LEU A 556 8.63 -2.54 6.71
N ALA A 557 7.33 -2.56 6.43
CA ALA A 557 6.30 -2.88 7.43
C ALA A 557 6.49 -4.30 8.01
N GLN A 558 6.81 -5.30 7.17
CA GLN A 558 7.08 -6.67 7.62
C GLN A 558 8.35 -6.74 8.48
N LEU A 559 9.43 -6.10 8.05
CA LEU A 559 10.67 -6.04 8.81
C LEU A 559 10.46 -5.38 10.17
N HIS A 560 9.64 -4.32 10.23
CA HIS A 560 9.28 -3.66 11.47
C HIS A 560 8.47 -4.58 12.40
N GLN A 561 7.49 -5.31 11.87
CA GLN A 561 6.70 -6.29 12.64
C GLN A 561 7.57 -7.42 13.19
N LEU A 562 8.51 -7.95 12.38
CA LEU A 562 9.46 -8.98 12.81
C LEU A 562 10.38 -8.43 13.91
N ARG A 563 10.94 -7.22 13.75
CA ARG A 563 11.73 -6.56 14.79
C ARG A 563 10.95 -6.43 16.10
N GLY A 564 9.67 -6.10 16.04
CA GLY A 564 8.78 -5.96 17.19
C GLY A 564 8.52 -7.25 17.98
N ARG A 565 8.95 -8.43 17.45
CA ARG A 565 8.86 -9.72 18.16
C ARG A 565 9.92 -9.87 19.24
N VAL A 566 11.00 -9.10 19.21
CA VAL A 566 12.01 -9.00 20.26
C VAL A 566 11.89 -7.68 21.00
N GLY A 567 12.60 -7.52 22.12
CA GLY A 567 12.53 -6.30 22.94
C GLY A 567 11.27 -6.18 23.78
N ARG A 568 10.67 -7.30 24.20
CA ARG A 568 9.48 -7.33 25.06
C ARG A 568 9.78 -7.47 26.55
N GLY A 569 11.06 -7.60 26.90
CA GLY A 569 11.57 -7.64 28.27
C GLY A 569 12.40 -6.40 28.59
N SER A 570 12.99 -6.39 29.79
CA SER A 570 13.91 -5.35 30.27
C SER A 570 15.35 -5.51 29.73
N THR A 571 15.63 -6.59 29.01
CA THR A 571 16.96 -6.91 28.47
C THR A 571 17.17 -6.23 27.12
N GLU A 572 18.42 -5.86 26.82
CA GLU A 572 18.79 -5.37 25.50
C GLU A 572 18.49 -6.38 24.43
N SER A 573 17.99 -5.93 23.31
CA SER A 573 17.58 -6.78 22.20
C SER A 573 18.15 -6.27 20.88
N PHE A 574 18.43 -7.21 19.98
CA PHE A 574 19.14 -6.96 18.74
C PHE A 574 18.33 -7.48 17.54
N CYS A 575 18.39 -6.74 16.44
CA CYS A 575 17.83 -7.15 15.16
C CYS A 575 18.90 -7.04 14.08
N PHE A 576 19.22 -8.15 13.42
CA PHE A 576 20.22 -8.21 12.37
C PHE A 576 19.54 -8.42 11.02
N LEU A 577 19.79 -7.49 10.07
CA LEU A 577 19.27 -7.52 8.71
C LEU A 577 20.39 -7.96 7.77
N LEU A 578 20.33 -9.21 7.30
CA LEU A 578 21.30 -9.74 6.34
C LEU A 578 20.77 -9.52 4.92
N SER A 579 21.61 -8.97 4.06
CA SER A 579 21.27 -8.77 2.64
C SER A 579 22.54 -8.67 1.79
N GLU A 580 22.40 -9.12 0.53
CA GLU A 580 23.38 -8.97 -0.54
C GLU A 580 22.89 -7.95 -1.60
N ALA A 581 21.89 -7.12 -1.26
CA ALA A 581 21.28 -6.22 -2.23
C ALA A 581 22.29 -5.26 -2.85
N ASP A 582 22.47 -5.36 -4.16
CA ASP A 582 23.28 -4.45 -4.97
C ASP A 582 22.54 -3.14 -5.30
N SER A 583 21.21 -3.09 -5.12
CA SER A 583 20.43 -1.89 -5.44
C SER A 583 20.49 -0.86 -4.30
N GLU A 584 20.76 0.39 -4.67
CA GLU A 584 20.82 1.52 -3.74
C GLU A 584 19.47 1.70 -2.99
N THR A 585 18.36 1.50 -3.68
CA THR A 585 17.00 1.56 -3.09
C THR A 585 16.77 0.50 -2.02
N ALA A 586 17.22 -0.73 -2.22
CA ALA A 586 17.09 -1.79 -1.21
C ALA A 586 17.94 -1.48 0.01
N ARG A 587 19.17 -0.98 -0.20
CA ARG A 587 20.07 -0.58 0.89
C ARG A 587 19.49 0.59 1.69
N GLU A 588 18.97 1.63 1.02
CA GLU A 588 18.34 2.77 1.69
C GLU A 588 17.14 2.33 2.55
N ARG A 589 16.32 1.41 2.04
CA ARG A 589 15.21 0.82 2.77
C ARG A 589 15.66 0.13 4.07
N LEU A 590 16.68 -0.71 4.01
CA LEU A 590 17.20 -1.41 5.19
C LEU A 590 17.86 -0.43 6.18
N MET A 591 18.56 0.59 5.67
CA MET A 591 19.18 1.62 6.52
C MET A 591 18.13 2.43 7.30
N THR A 592 16.93 2.63 6.75
CA THR A 592 15.84 3.29 7.48
C THR A 592 15.52 2.59 8.80
N LEU A 593 15.46 1.26 8.81
CA LEU A 593 15.21 0.48 10.03
C LEU A 593 16.35 0.56 11.06
N THR A 594 17.57 0.86 10.63
CA THR A 594 18.70 1.05 11.56
C THR A 594 18.69 2.43 12.22
N GLN A 595 18.03 3.41 11.61
CA GLN A 595 18.02 4.81 12.06
C GLN A 595 16.88 5.13 13.02
N THR A 596 15.74 4.43 12.92
CA THR A 596 14.57 4.70 13.78
C THR A 596 13.88 3.43 14.27
N ASN A 597 13.35 3.52 15.48
CA ASN A 597 12.45 2.52 16.05
C ASN A 597 10.97 2.92 15.93
N ASP A 598 10.67 4.14 15.49
CA ASP A 598 9.31 4.64 15.31
C ASP A 598 8.65 3.99 14.10
N GLY A 599 7.62 3.19 14.35
CA GLY A 599 6.88 2.49 13.32
C GLY A 599 6.10 3.41 12.39
N PHE A 600 5.65 4.58 12.86
CA PHE A 600 4.95 5.56 12.03
C PHE A 600 5.90 6.22 11.02
N ALA A 601 7.10 6.61 11.47
CA ALA A 601 8.14 7.16 10.60
C ALA A 601 8.59 6.13 9.53
N ILE A 602 8.70 4.85 9.92
CA ILE A 602 9.03 3.76 8.99
C ILE A 602 7.93 3.59 7.94
N ALA A 603 6.67 3.62 8.35
CA ALA A 603 5.53 3.47 7.45
C ALA A 603 5.39 4.66 6.48
N GLU A 604 5.66 5.89 6.93
CA GLU A 604 5.70 7.06 6.06
C GLU A 604 6.80 6.92 5.00
N LYS A 605 7.98 6.46 5.40
CA LYS A 605 9.08 6.26 4.47
C LYS A 605 8.80 5.09 3.49
N ASP A 606 8.15 4.00 3.94
CA ASP A 606 7.72 2.91 3.06
C ASP A 606 6.70 3.39 2.01
N LEU A 607 5.74 4.23 2.42
CA LEU A 607 4.77 4.85 1.54
C LEU A 607 5.46 5.74 0.49
N PHE A 608 6.43 6.56 0.92
CA PHE A 608 7.17 7.43 0.02
C PHE A 608 7.99 6.64 -1.00
N MET A 609 8.65 5.55 -0.57
CA MET A 609 9.54 4.74 -1.43
C MET A 609 8.78 3.84 -2.42
N ARG A 610 7.64 3.28 -2.05
CA ARG A 610 6.81 2.42 -2.92
C ARG A 610 5.86 3.20 -3.80
N GLY A 611 5.53 4.42 -3.38
CA GLY A 611 4.42 5.16 -3.93
C GLY A 611 3.05 4.64 -3.45
N PRO A 612 2.04 5.49 -3.39
CA PRO A 612 0.70 5.13 -2.88
C PRO A 612 -0.07 4.19 -3.82
N GLY A 613 0.34 4.06 -5.08
CA GLY A 613 -0.33 3.20 -6.07
C GLY A 613 -0.36 1.72 -5.70
N GLU A 614 0.71 1.19 -5.10
CA GLU A 614 0.74 -0.19 -4.60
C GLU A 614 -0.11 -0.38 -3.34
N PHE A 615 -0.18 0.63 -2.46
CA PHE A 615 -0.96 0.58 -1.22
C PHE A 615 -2.46 0.68 -1.47
N LEU A 616 -2.86 1.50 -2.43
CA LEU A 616 -4.27 1.73 -2.73
C LEU A 616 -4.89 0.66 -3.63
N GLY A 617 -4.08 -0.27 -4.14
CA GLY A 617 -4.51 -1.36 -5.03
C GLY A 617 -5.29 -0.79 -6.22
N GLN A 618 -4.73 -0.76 -7.39
CA GLN A 618 -5.20 -0.06 -8.62
C GLN A 618 -6.69 -0.19 -8.98
N ARG A 619 -7.46 -1.02 -8.30
CA ARG A 619 -8.88 -1.27 -8.62
C ARG A 619 -9.87 -1.20 -7.44
N GLN A 620 -9.39 -1.14 -6.19
CA GLN A 620 -10.32 -1.25 -5.04
C GLN A 620 -10.86 0.09 -4.52
N HIS A 621 -10.20 1.23 -4.77
CA HIS A 621 -10.57 2.50 -4.12
C HIS A 621 -11.00 3.62 -5.08
N GLY A 622 -11.00 3.40 -6.41
CA GLY A 622 -11.52 4.37 -7.40
C GLY A 622 -10.70 5.66 -7.55
N MET A 623 -9.47 5.70 -7.03
CA MET A 623 -8.54 6.83 -7.24
C MET A 623 -7.66 6.57 -8.45
N ASN A 624 -7.41 7.62 -9.24
CA ASN A 624 -6.51 7.57 -10.38
C ASN A 624 -5.03 7.60 -9.97
N GLU A 625 -4.13 7.12 -10.85
CA GLU A 625 -2.68 7.12 -10.63
C GLU A 625 -2.11 8.53 -10.32
N LEU A 626 -2.72 9.59 -10.87
CA LEU A 626 -2.32 10.98 -10.62
C LEU A 626 -2.56 11.40 -9.17
N ALA A 627 -3.74 11.09 -8.62
CA ALA A 627 -4.07 11.38 -7.23
C ALA A 627 -3.18 10.57 -6.29
N ALA A 628 -2.94 9.29 -6.61
CA ALA A 628 -2.05 8.43 -5.89
C ALA A 628 -0.60 8.95 -5.88
N ALA A 629 -0.06 9.37 -7.04
CA ALA A 629 1.29 9.92 -7.15
C ALA A 629 1.46 11.24 -6.37
N LYS A 630 0.44 12.09 -6.36
CA LYS A 630 0.47 13.36 -5.62
C LYS A 630 0.38 13.17 -4.11
N LEU A 631 -0.37 12.17 -3.66
CA LEU A 631 -0.43 11.78 -2.25
C LEU A 631 0.93 11.38 -1.67
N ALA A 632 1.80 10.75 -2.47
CA ALA A 632 3.15 10.39 -2.04
C ALA A 632 4.03 11.62 -1.75
N GLY A 633 3.81 12.72 -2.44
CA GLY A 633 4.67 13.91 -2.36
C GLY A 633 4.09 15.11 -1.61
N ASN A 634 2.77 15.17 -1.37
CA ASN A 634 2.14 16.38 -0.84
C ASN A 634 0.88 16.12 -0.01
N MET A 635 1.08 16.00 1.30
CA MET A 635 0.01 15.83 2.28
C MET A 635 -0.93 17.05 2.39
N ALA A 636 -0.46 18.24 2.06
CA ALA A 636 -1.27 19.45 2.08
C ALA A 636 -2.45 19.35 1.11
N ALA A 637 -2.24 18.78 -0.09
CA ALA A 637 -3.29 18.62 -1.08
C ALA A 637 -4.46 17.72 -0.60
N LEU A 638 -4.18 16.69 0.20
CA LEU A 638 -5.23 15.86 0.79
C LEU A 638 -6.00 16.60 1.88
N ASN A 639 -5.31 17.35 2.73
CA ASN A 639 -5.95 18.16 3.77
C ASN A 639 -6.84 19.24 3.14
N ASP A 640 -6.38 19.87 2.06
CA ASP A 640 -7.15 20.84 1.28
C ASP A 640 -8.41 20.20 0.68
N ALA A 641 -8.28 19.04 0.05
CA ALA A 641 -9.41 18.30 -0.51
C ALA A 641 -10.43 17.89 0.58
N ARG A 642 -9.95 17.51 1.76
CA ARG A 642 -10.81 17.18 2.90
C ARG A 642 -11.53 18.43 3.45
N ALA A 643 -10.81 19.53 3.64
CA ALA A 643 -11.41 20.79 4.08
C ALA A 643 -12.48 21.27 3.06
N ALA A 644 -12.22 21.11 1.76
CA ALA A 644 -13.19 21.39 0.71
C ALA A 644 -14.41 20.46 0.79
N ALA A 645 -14.22 19.17 1.05
CA ALA A 645 -15.32 18.21 1.23
C ALA A 645 -16.20 18.55 2.44
N ASP A 646 -15.59 18.90 3.57
CA ASP A 646 -16.32 19.29 4.78
C ASP A 646 -17.10 20.60 4.55
N ALA A 647 -16.52 21.57 3.85
CA ALA A 647 -17.19 22.83 3.48
C ALA A 647 -18.39 22.60 2.55
N LEU A 648 -18.24 21.74 1.53
CA LEU A 648 -19.31 21.35 0.60
C LEU A 648 -20.47 20.64 1.31
N LEU A 649 -20.19 19.89 2.33
CA LEU A 649 -21.21 19.19 3.12
C LEU A 649 -21.86 20.08 4.20
N ALA A 650 -21.19 21.15 4.61
CA ALA A 650 -21.70 22.09 5.62
C ALA A 650 -22.59 23.18 5.00
N GLN A 651 -22.32 23.55 3.75
CA GLN A 651 -22.98 24.65 3.06
C GLN A 651 -23.49 24.20 1.69
N ASP A 652 -24.67 24.70 1.29
CA ASP A 652 -25.17 24.52 -0.07
C ASP A 652 -24.38 25.44 -1.01
N MET A 653 -23.40 24.87 -1.70
CA MET A 653 -22.51 25.60 -2.59
C MET A 653 -23.04 25.56 -4.02
N PRO A 654 -23.36 26.71 -4.66
CA PRO A 654 -23.81 26.73 -6.05
C PRO A 654 -22.84 26.00 -6.98
N GLY A 655 -23.36 25.18 -7.89
CA GLY A 655 -22.56 24.41 -8.83
C GLY A 655 -22.01 23.07 -8.30
N ALA A 656 -22.31 22.67 -7.06
CA ALA A 656 -21.84 21.41 -6.49
C ALA A 656 -22.66 20.17 -6.93
N ALA A 657 -23.83 20.35 -7.54
CA ALA A 657 -24.72 19.25 -7.93
C ALA A 657 -24.06 18.19 -8.82
N PRO A 658 -23.24 18.51 -9.85
CA PRO A 658 -22.56 17.51 -10.67
C PRO A 658 -21.58 16.66 -9.85
N LEU A 659 -20.87 17.26 -8.90
CA LEU A 659 -19.94 16.59 -8.01
C LEU A 659 -20.66 15.56 -7.12
N PHE A 660 -21.76 15.96 -6.48
CA PHE A 660 -22.57 15.06 -5.67
C PHE A 660 -23.23 13.93 -6.48
N ALA A 661 -23.65 14.21 -7.72
CA ALA A 661 -24.17 13.18 -8.62
C ALA A 661 -23.08 12.13 -8.93
N ARG A 662 -21.85 12.58 -9.16
CA ARG A 662 -20.71 11.68 -9.40
C ARG A 662 -20.34 10.85 -8.16
N VAL A 663 -20.38 11.44 -6.97
CA VAL A 663 -20.16 10.70 -5.71
C VAL A 663 -21.23 9.63 -5.52
N ARG A 664 -22.53 9.95 -5.76
CA ARG A 664 -23.61 8.97 -5.66
C ARG A 664 -23.45 7.82 -6.65
N ALA A 665 -23.11 8.11 -7.90
CA ALA A 665 -22.83 7.08 -8.90
C ALA A 665 -21.66 6.16 -8.49
N LEU A 666 -20.61 6.71 -7.87
CA LEU A 666 -19.49 5.92 -7.32
C LEU A 666 -19.91 5.05 -6.15
N LEU A 667 -20.79 5.52 -5.26
CA LEU A 667 -21.34 4.75 -4.16
C LEU A 667 -22.24 3.60 -4.66
N GLU A 668 -23.09 3.86 -5.66
CA GLU A 668 -23.96 2.85 -6.29
C GLU A 668 -23.17 1.78 -7.04
N ALA A 669 -22.12 2.17 -7.80
CA ALA A 669 -21.25 1.24 -8.52
C ALA A 669 -20.45 0.30 -7.59
N ARG A 670 -20.19 0.71 -6.36
CA ARG A 670 -19.63 -0.15 -5.31
C ARG A 670 -20.61 -1.21 -4.80
N GLY A 671 -21.84 -1.22 -5.33
CA GLY A 671 -22.84 -2.27 -5.09
C GLY A 671 -23.31 -2.31 -3.66
N GLY A 672 -23.87 -1.21 -3.14
CA GLY A 672 -24.54 -1.25 -1.84
C GLY A 672 -23.73 -2.02 -0.77
N ILE A 673 -22.40 -1.91 -0.77
CA ILE A 673 -21.60 -2.41 0.33
C ILE A 673 -22.04 -1.55 1.50
N ALA A 674 -22.89 -2.13 2.34
CA ALA A 674 -23.33 -1.52 3.57
C ALA A 674 -22.13 -0.86 4.23
N PRO A 675 -22.28 0.37 4.75
CA PRO A 675 -21.21 1.01 5.51
C PRO A 675 -20.72 0.02 6.56
N ASN A 676 -19.42 -0.22 6.58
CA ASN A 676 -18.79 -1.15 7.53
C ASN A 676 -18.68 -0.53 8.90
#